data_e260ee12b85fe63e6ded36e45c5b4f70
#
_entry.id   e260ee12b85fe63e6ded36e45c5b4f70
#
_cell.length_a   1.000
_cell.length_b   1.000
_cell.length_c   1.000
_cell.angle_alpha   90.00
_cell.angle_beta   90.00
_cell.angle_gamma   90.00
#
_symmetry.space_group_name_H-M   'P 1'
#
loop_
_entity.id
_entity.type
_entity.pdbx_description
1 polymer ?
#
loop_
_entity_poly.entity_id
_entity_poly.type
_entity_poly.pdbx_seq_one_letter_code
_entity_poly.pdbx_strand_id
1 'polypeptide(L)'
;MGVVLPGWADEVLDLIGVSWPNVDEDDYREMATAMREFADDIDEGRNEAHTSIQGLVGSAGGSLAIEALNAHWGKINGKHLQGLADCGRLAATAMDGVAVLIEGAKIGALVQLGILAAEVIAAQAAAPFTLGLSEVGALAATQATRMIVKRLFKEVCQQVAEQVISIALTPVEEALGAMVGDLVVQLGANALGVQDGVDLGHAAKAGKDGFNQGVKDAKDAAKSAADNPMELLSAGGGGGGHGGSSGSGGGGSSPGGSGGFSFDKNEHDKVVTSLESAGGTFRNKAGGKIGRAKSHHGRTRGKDFIADAANTMLDKVIEGIEDGVKKTAKHLDDNMTRGIKQMAKNHQENDKGLADHFKGLGKGGEEGSKAPGSGGGLRKAASSQGPAGSRSHSRPVSLRKGAGEPREHATPTRGRCLNGDPIDMVTGEMVMSQADVILLGQLPLILRRTHLSSYRSGHWFGRSWASTLDERLEIDADGAVFASEDGMLLVYPVPEPGGEVFPLEGPRWPLEWDILQKDRFTITDPKTGMSRIFVAPEQGWPATGPAYQLPLRSLENCNGQRIDLIRHENGELREINHSGGYRIRVSVQRNRITALRLLETSPVSPGTLLMRFEYDAAGNLIETYNSSDRPFRFTYDDDGRVTSWADRNDSGYRFIYDQSGRVTRGIGPDGFLSATLTYDDTQRTTVYTNSLGHSTTYRYNELGQVVRETCPLGNSTIFEWDRYDRLLCRTDPLGRTTRYEHDVDGNVAAVTRADGTRATATFNDFRKALVAIGPGGATWKYAYDDRGNRTKVVDPVGAVTKYSYNDCGNLSAVTDALGNKTSFTTNTAGLLLSSTNPLGKTTRCTRDSFGRVTTVTDTLGNTTHIEWTDEGKLKSRTAPDGTSEYWTWDDEGNLLTHVNALGGVTRFESTHFGLTAARTGPDGVRYEFTYDTELRLIGVT
;
A
#
# COMPACT_ATOMS: atom_id res chain seq x y z
N MET A 1 12.78 -27.31 2.66
CA MET A 1 13.81 -26.24 2.48
C MET A 1 13.12 -25.09 1.82
N GLY A 2 13.01 -23.95 2.52
CA GLY A 2 12.38 -22.77 2.00
C GLY A 2 13.04 -22.20 0.76
N VAL A 3 12.38 -21.27 0.06
CA VAL A 3 12.90 -20.62 -1.15
C VAL A 3 14.19 -19.88 -0.81
N VAL A 4 15.30 -20.34 -1.35
CA VAL A 4 16.64 -19.79 -1.13
C VAL A 4 16.95 -18.75 -2.22
N LEU A 5 17.48 -17.59 -1.81
CA LEU A 5 17.88 -16.54 -2.71
C LEU A 5 19.07 -16.97 -3.58
N PRO A 6 18.96 -16.96 -4.94
CA PRO A 6 20.12 -17.15 -5.79
C PRO A 6 21.14 -16.02 -5.60
N GLY A 7 22.45 -16.31 -5.61
CA GLY A 7 23.49 -15.31 -5.31
C GLY A 7 23.46 -14.05 -6.19
N TRP A 8 22.95 -14.15 -7.46
CA TRP A 8 22.76 -12.98 -8.32
C TRP A 8 21.61 -12.06 -7.86
N ALA A 9 20.59 -12.62 -7.20
CA ALA A 9 19.44 -11.83 -6.71
C ALA A 9 19.76 -11.09 -5.40
N ASP A 10 20.73 -11.57 -4.64
CA ASP A 10 21.24 -10.93 -3.42
C ASP A 10 21.88 -9.57 -3.76
N GLU A 11 22.75 -9.54 -4.78
CA GLU A 11 23.38 -8.32 -5.24
C GLU A 11 22.38 -7.28 -5.77
N VAL A 12 21.28 -7.75 -6.42
CA VAL A 12 20.22 -6.86 -6.91
C VAL A 12 19.37 -6.31 -5.76
N LEU A 13 19.10 -7.11 -4.75
CA LEU A 13 18.35 -6.66 -3.57
C LEU A 13 19.15 -5.66 -2.72
N ASP A 14 20.44 -5.89 -2.54
CA ASP A 14 21.33 -4.93 -1.89
C ASP A 14 21.35 -3.60 -2.65
N LEU A 15 21.39 -3.66 -3.99
CA LEU A 15 21.37 -2.49 -4.85
C LEU A 15 20.09 -1.66 -4.69
N ILE A 16 18.94 -2.31 -4.59
CA ILE A 16 17.66 -1.63 -4.40
C ILE A 16 17.37 -1.32 -2.92
N GLY A 17 18.25 -1.75 -1.99
CA GLY A 17 18.10 -1.54 -0.55
C GLY A 17 16.82 -2.17 0.02
N VAL A 18 16.54 -3.40 -0.37
CA VAL A 18 15.44 -4.23 0.12
C VAL A 18 16.01 -5.49 0.74
N SER A 19 15.66 -5.76 1.99
CA SER A 19 16.11 -6.99 2.67
C SER A 19 15.27 -8.18 2.20
N TRP A 20 15.93 -9.31 1.93
CA TRP A 20 15.26 -10.57 1.62
C TRP A 20 14.60 -11.16 2.87
N PRO A 21 13.38 -11.71 2.76
CA PRO A 21 12.77 -12.43 3.87
C PRO A 21 13.55 -13.70 4.22
N ASN A 22 14.08 -13.78 5.45
CA ASN A 22 14.93 -14.87 5.93
C ASN A 22 14.18 -15.96 6.70
N VAL A 23 12.87 -15.82 6.87
CA VAL A 23 12.06 -16.83 7.54
C VAL A 23 11.94 -18.09 6.69
N ASP A 24 12.02 -19.26 7.35
CA ASP A 24 11.78 -20.56 6.70
C ASP A 24 10.27 -20.87 6.76
N GLU A 25 9.62 -20.94 5.61
CA GLU A 25 8.20 -21.24 5.47
C GLU A 25 7.85 -22.66 5.93
N ASP A 26 8.81 -23.59 5.93
CA ASP A 26 8.60 -24.94 6.45
C ASP A 26 8.33 -24.95 7.96
N ASP A 27 8.86 -24.01 8.74
CA ASP A 27 8.50 -23.88 10.16
C ASP A 27 7.01 -23.59 10.37
N TYR A 28 6.36 -22.82 9.48
CA TYR A 28 4.90 -22.60 9.53
C TYR A 28 4.12 -23.86 9.14
N ARG A 29 4.58 -24.68 8.18
CA ARG A 29 3.99 -25.98 7.83
C ARG A 29 4.08 -26.97 8.97
N GLU A 30 5.21 -26.99 9.69
CA GLU A 30 5.38 -27.83 10.89
C GLU A 30 4.47 -27.38 12.04
N MET A 31 4.26 -26.07 12.20
CA MET A 31 3.27 -25.54 13.14
C MET A 31 1.85 -25.98 12.75
N ALA A 32 1.48 -25.89 11.47
CA ALA A 32 0.20 -26.33 10.94
C ALA A 32 -0.04 -27.84 11.21
N THR A 33 0.99 -28.66 10.98
CA THR A 33 0.95 -30.10 11.27
C THR A 33 0.69 -30.37 12.76
N ALA A 34 1.40 -29.69 13.65
CA ALA A 34 1.21 -29.80 15.09
C ALA A 34 -0.20 -29.38 15.53
N MET A 35 -0.80 -28.36 14.90
CA MET A 35 -2.17 -27.92 15.21
C MET A 35 -3.26 -28.86 14.67
N ARG A 36 -3.02 -29.57 13.57
CA ARG A 36 -3.92 -30.64 13.11
C ARG A 36 -3.89 -31.83 14.08
N GLU A 37 -2.70 -32.30 14.45
CA GLU A 37 -2.56 -33.38 15.46
C GLU A 37 -3.18 -32.99 16.81
N PHE A 38 -3.08 -31.69 17.19
CA PHE A 38 -3.81 -31.17 18.36
C PHE A 38 -5.32 -31.35 18.23
N ALA A 39 -5.91 -31.00 17.07
CA ALA A 39 -7.34 -31.13 16.84
C ALA A 39 -7.80 -32.61 16.90
N ASP A 40 -6.97 -33.51 16.38
CA ASP A 40 -7.26 -34.95 16.39
C ASP A 40 -7.19 -35.51 17.81
N ASP A 41 -6.22 -35.10 18.66
CA ASP A 41 -6.15 -35.48 20.09
C ASP A 41 -7.37 -34.96 20.88
N ILE A 42 -7.94 -33.79 20.55
CA ILE A 42 -9.17 -33.28 21.13
C ILE A 42 -10.36 -34.14 20.72
N ASP A 43 -10.48 -34.51 19.44
CA ASP A 43 -11.56 -35.37 18.95
C ASP A 43 -11.47 -36.79 19.51
N GLU A 44 -10.26 -37.36 19.71
CA GLU A 44 -10.07 -38.65 20.37
C GLU A 44 -10.63 -38.63 21.79
N GLY A 45 -10.19 -37.70 22.63
CA GLY A 45 -10.68 -37.58 24.02
C GLY A 45 -12.17 -37.26 24.13
N ARG A 46 -12.69 -36.45 23.21
CA ARG A 46 -14.13 -36.14 23.10
C ARG A 46 -14.96 -37.37 22.82
N ASN A 47 -14.54 -38.22 21.89
CA ASN A 47 -15.26 -39.43 21.51
C ASN A 47 -15.24 -40.51 22.62
N GLU A 48 -14.11 -40.63 23.32
CA GLU A 48 -13.95 -41.51 24.47
C GLU A 48 -14.94 -41.14 25.62
N ALA A 49 -14.94 -39.87 25.99
CA ALA A 49 -15.85 -39.33 27.00
C ALA A 49 -17.32 -39.44 26.56
N HIS A 50 -17.65 -39.19 25.28
CA HIS A 50 -19.00 -39.29 24.73
C HIS A 50 -19.53 -40.73 24.84
N THR A 51 -18.74 -41.69 24.43
CA THR A 51 -19.11 -43.11 24.47
C THR A 51 -19.46 -43.55 25.89
N SER A 52 -18.65 -43.16 26.87
CA SER A 52 -18.88 -43.51 28.28
C SER A 52 -20.13 -42.86 28.87
N ILE A 53 -20.35 -41.56 28.56
CA ILE A 53 -21.55 -40.84 29.01
C ILE A 53 -22.81 -41.43 28.37
N GLN A 54 -22.80 -41.77 27.08
CA GLN A 54 -23.96 -42.44 26.42
C GLN A 54 -24.24 -43.84 27.01
N GLY A 55 -23.18 -44.58 27.44
CA GLY A 55 -23.35 -45.84 28.18
C GLY A 55 -24.08 -45.63 29.50
N LEU A 56 -23.74 -44.60 30.27
CA LEU A 56 -24.43 -44.23 31.50
C LEU A 56 -25.88 -43.80 31.24
N VAL A 57 -26.14 -42.96 30.23
CA VAL A 57 -27.49 -42.53 29.84
C VAL A 57 -28.37 -43.73 29.42
N GLY A 58 -27.80 -44.70 28.71
CA GLY A 58 -28.51 -45.91 28.28
C GLY A 58 -28.82 -46.88 29.42
N SER A 59 -27.99 -46.96 30.46
CA SER A 59 -28.14 -47.86 31.58
C SER A 59 -29.08 -47.36 32.68
N ALA A 60 -29.27 -46.03 32.78
CA ALA A 60 -29.89 -45.41 33.94
C ALA A 60 -31.35 -44.93 33.73
N GLY A 61 -32.08 -45.45 32.76
CA GLY A 61 -33.44 -45.12 32.33
C GLY A 61 -34.28 -44.13 33.16
N GLY A 62 -34.56 -42.92 32.61
CA GLY A 62 -35.59 -42.01 33.14
C GLY A 62 -35.25 -41.12 34.33
N SER A 63 -33.97 -41.02 34.75
CA SER A 63 -33.54 -40.11 35.80
C SER A 63 -33.37 -38.66 35.26
N LEU A 64 -34.10 -37.71 35.91
CA LEU A 64 -33.97 -36.28 35.58
C LEU A 64 -32.54 -35.75 35.69
N ALA A 65 -31.73 -36.30 36.59
CA ALA A 65 -30.33 -35.91 36.77
C ALA A 65 -29.45 -36.38 35.58
N ILE A 66 -29.73 -37.57 35.04
CA ILE A 66 -29.02 -38.12 33.88
C ILE A 66 -29.47 -37.44 32.60
N GLU A 67 -30.76 -37.08 32.47
CA GLU A 67 -31.21 -36.22 31.35
C GLU A 67 -30.52 -34.85 31.37
N ALA A 68 -30.39 -34.22 32.54
CA ALA A 68 -29.67 -32.97 32.71
C ALA A 68 -28.17 -33.12 32.41
N LEU A 69 -27.51 -34.21 32.83
CA LEU A 69 -26.13 -34.53 32.48
C LEU A 69 -25.97 -34.69 30.98
N ASN A 70 -26.86 -35.44 30.33
CA ASN A 70 -26.81 -35.65 28.88
C ASN A 70 -27.01 -34.35 28.09
N ALA A 71 -27.94 -33.49 28.52
CA ALA A 71 -28.15 -32.18 27.94
C ALA A 71 -26.94 -31.27 28.12
N HIS A 72 -26.31 -31.27 29.31
CA HIS A 72 -25.08 -30.53 29.58
C HIS A 72 -23.91 -31.06 28.75
N TRP A 73 -23.72 -32.39 28.71
CA TRP A 73 -22.69 -33.02 27.88
C TRP A 73 -22.91 -32.72 26.40
N GLY A 74 -24.15 -32.72 25.91
CA GLY A 74 -24.47 -32.36 24.53
C GLY A 74 -23.97 -30.96 24.15
N LYS A 75 -24.03 -30.01 25.09
CA LYS A 75 -23.43 -28.66 24.90
C LYS A 75 -21.89 -28.68 24.90
N ILE A 76 -21.28 -29.35 25.87
CA ILE A 76 -19.83 -29.48 26.00
C ILE A 76 -19.25 -30.18 24.75
N ASN A 77 -19.79 -31.35 24.42
CA ASN A 77 -19.33 -32.15 23.29
C ASN A 77 -19.57 -31.47 21.94
N GLY A 78 -20.81 -30.96 21.68
CA GLY A 78 -21.24 -30.47 20.39
C GLY A 78 -20.81 -29.00 20.11
N LYS A 79 -20.49 -28.24 21.15
CA LYS A 79 -20.06 -26.81 20.98
C LYS A 79 -18.62 -26.58 21.41
N HIS A 80 -18.27 -26.94 22.65
CA HIS A 80 -16.99 -26.50 23.21
C HIS A 80 -15.84 -27.34 22.71
N LEU A 81 -15.95 -28.69 22.80
CA LEU A 81 -14.87 -29.57 22.36
C LEU A 81 -14.74 -29.62 20.85
N GLN A 82 -15.85 -29.65 20.15
CA GLN A 82 -15.82 -29.54 18.68
C GLN A 82 -15.27 -28.18 18.23
N GLY A 83 -15.72 -27.09 18.85
CA GLY A 83 -15.21 -25.76 18.56
C GLY A 83 -13.70 -25.62 18.82
N LEU A 84 -13.19 -26.24 19.88
CA LEU A 84 -11.77 -26.26 20.21
C LEU A 84 -10.93 -27.03 19.16
N ALA A 85 -11.43 -28.23 18.72
CA ALA A 85 -10.80 -28.98 17.63
C ALA A 85 -10.83 -28.17 16.31
N ASP A 86 -11.96 -27.52 15.99
CA ASP A 86 -12.08 -26.68 14.81
C ASP A 86 -11.16 -25.45 14.88
N CYS A 87 -10.98 -24.83 16.05
CA CYS A 87 -9.97 -23.77 16.26
C CYS A 87 -8.54 -24.25 15.91
N GLY A 88 -8.20 -25.49 16.33
CA GLY A 88 -6.91 -26.10 15.95
C GLY A 88 -6.75 -26.27 14.44
N ARG A 89 -7.81 -26.71 13.74
CA ARG A 89 -7.81 -26.87 12.28
C ARG A 89 -7.74 -25.52 11.55
N LEU A 90 -8.42 -24.50 12.05
CA LEU A 90 -8.35 -23.14 11.51
C LEU A 90 -6.96 -22.51 11.69
N ALA A 91 -6.38 -22.69 12.89
CA ALA A 91 -5.01 -22.26 13.13
C ALA A 91 -4.02 -22.95 12.19
N ALA A 92 -4.15 -24.25 11.96
CA ALA A 92 -3.35 -25.00 11.01
C ALA A 92 -3.52 -24.45 9.57
N THR A 93 -4.74 -24.16 9.17
CA THR A 93 -5.06 -23.61 7.84
C THR A 93 -4.45 -22.21 7.65
N ALA A 94 -4.51 -21.36 8.68
CA ALA A 94 -3.89 -20.05 8.65
C ALA A 94 -2.35 -20.14 8.55
N MET A 95 -1.73 -21.06 9.27
CA MET A 95 -0.28 -21.29 9.24
C MET A 95 0.19 -21.81 7.87
N ASP A 96 -0.54 -22.74 7.25
CA ASP A 96 -0.27 -23.16 5.86
C ASP A 96 -0.42 -22.00 4.88
N GLY A 97 -1.45 -21.19 5.05
CA GLY A 97 -1.66 -20.00 4.22
C GLY A 97 -0.52 -19.00 4.36
N VAL A 98 -0.01 -18.77 5.58
CA VAL A 98 1.19 -17.94 5.83
C VAL A 98 2.40 -18.52 5.10
N ALA A 99 2.63 -19.82 5.16
CA ALA A 99 3.73 -20.49 4.45
C ALA A 99 3.64 -20.26 2.93
N VAL A 100 2.45 -20.44 2.35
CA VAL A 100 2.18 -20.25 0.91
C VAL A 100 2.36 -18.78 0.49
N LEU A 101 1.90 -17.82 1.29
CA LEU A 101 2.08 -16.40 1.02
C LEU A 101 3.56 -15.98 1.05
N ILE A 102 4.32 -16.47 2.04
CA ILE A 102 5.77 -16.20 2.14
C ILE A 102 6.51 -16.81 0.94
N GLU A 103 6.20 -18.06 0.59
CA GLU A 103 6.78 -18.74 -0.56
C GLU A 103 6.40 -18.03 -1.87
N GLY A 104 5.14 -17.69 -2.07
CA GLY A 104 4.65 -16.93 -3.22
C GLY A 104 5.27 -15.55 -3.31
N ALA A 105 5.47 -14.86 -2.18
CA ALA A 105 6.18 -13.57 -2.12
C ALA A 105 7.64 -13.70 -2.55
N LYS A 106 8.33 -14.72 -2.04
CA LYS A 106 9.72 -15.00 -2.41
C LYS A 106 9.83 -15.34 -3.89
N ILE A 107 8.96 -16.19 -4.42
CA ILE A 107 8.91 -16.55 -5.85
C ILE A 107 8.50 -15.33 -6.68
N GLY A 108 7.49 -14.57 -6.28
CA GLY A 108 7.06 -13.35 -6.96
C GLY A 108 8.14 -12.27 -6.95
N ALA A 109 8.87 -12.09 -5.86
CA ALA A 109 10.04 -11.22 -5.80
C ALA A 109 11.16 -11.75 -6.73
N LEU A 110 11.43 -13.05 -6.76
CA LEU A 110 12.40 -13.66 -7.69
C LEU A 110 11.95 -13.51 -9.15
N VAL A 111 10.66 -13.58 -9.45
CA VAL A 111 10.12 -13.35 -10.80
C VAL A 111 10.19 -11.86 -11.16
N GLN A 112 9.87 -10.96 -10.26
CA GLN A 112 10.06 -9.51 -10.45
C GLN A 112 11.54 -9.13 -10.49
N LEU A 113 12.36 -9.75 -9.66
CA LEU A 113 13.82 -9.65 -9.75
C LEU A 113 14.34 -10.34 -11.02
N GLY A 114 13.70 -11.38 -11.53
CA GLY A 114 13.98 -12.07 -12.80
C GLY A 114 13.42 -11.32 -14.02
N ILE A 115 12.31 -10.60 -13.90
CA ILE A 115 11.83 -9.62 -14.90
C ILE A 115 12.72 -8.37 -14.83
N LEU A 116 13.12 -7.96 -13.65
CA LEU A 116 14.15 -6.96 -13.48
C LEU A 116 15.53 -7.51 -13.86
N ALA A 117 15.84 -8.76 -13.64
CA ALA A 117 17.05 -9.41 -14.14
C ALA A 117 16.93 -9.83 -15.60
N ALA A 118 15.80 -9.88 -16.22
CA ALA A 118 15.62 -9.91 -17.70
C ALA A 118 15.55 -8.46 -18.26
N GLU A 119 15.01 -7.47 -17.58
CA GLU A 119 15.26 -6.02 -17.75
C GLU A 119 16.64 -5.62 -17.20
N VAL A 120 17.24 -6.33 -16.24
CA VAL A 120 18.57 -6.17 -15.65
C VAL A 120 19.51 -7.27 -16.08
N ILE A 121 19.15 -8.32 -16.85
CA ILE A 121 20.07 -9.14 -17.65
C ILE A 121 20.08 -8.68 -19.11
N ALA A 122 19.08 -8.14 -19.66
CA ALA A 122 19.20 -7.08 -20.66
C ALA A 122 19.86 -5.85 -20.01
N ALA A 123 19.79 -5.70 -18.69
CA ALA A 123 20.46 -4.69 -17.91
C ALA A 123 21.47 -5.23 -16.89
N GLN A 124 21.87 -6.52 -16.84
CA GLN A 124 23.09 -7.04 -16.30
C GLN A 124 24.14 -7.42 -17.32
N ALA A 125 23.82 -7.67 -18.43
CA ALA A 125 24.37 -6.96 -19.51
C ALA A 125 24.32 -5.48 -19.17
N ALA A 126 23.46 -4.98 -18.35
CA ALA A 126 23.24 -3.63 -17.88
C ALA A 126 23.16 -3.44 -16.37
N ALA A 127 23.46 -4.40 -15.51
CA ALA A 127 23.58 -4.23 -14.06
C ALA A 127 24.59 -3.14 -13.67
N PRO A 128 25.62 -2.92 -14.41
CA PRO A 128 26.43 -1.73 -14.30
C PRO A 128 25.76 -0.46 -14.75
N PHE A 129 24.64 -0.47 -15.44
CA PHE A 129 23.91 0.72 -15.87
C PHE A 129 22.99 1.30 -14.82
N THR A 130 22.41 0.43 -14.00
CA THR A 130 21.73 0.89 -12.79
C THR A 130 22.71 1.44 -11.75
N LEU A 131 24.00 1.10 -11.83
CA LEU A 131 25.06 1.57 -10.92
C LEU A 131 25.72 2.88 -11.36
N GLY A 132 25.40 3.41 -12.52
CA GLY A 132 26.01 4.65 -13.00
C GLY A 132 25.17 5.45 -13.97
N LEU A 133 23.97 5.02 -14.28
CA LEU A 133 22.96 5.95 -14.73
C LEU A 133 22.82 6.99 -13.62
N SER A 134 22.90 8.27 -13.97
CA SER A 134 22.68 9.36 -13.04
C SER A 134 21.51 9.01 -12.14
N GLU A 135 21.61 9.36 -10.88
CA GLU A 135 20.62 9.04 -9.84
C GLU A 135 19.15 9.29 -10.22
N VAL A 136 18.88 9.95 -11.34
CA VAL A 136 17.53 10.25 -11.84
C VAL A 136 17.01 9.21 -12.85
N GLY A 137 17.81 8.64 -13.72
CA GLY A 137 17.35 7.63 -14.69
C GLY A 137 17.37 6.19 -14.10
N ALA A 138 18.43 5.87 -13.35
CA ALA A 138 18.51 4.65 -12.55
C ALA A 138 17.59 4.71 -11.32
N LEU A 139 17.36 5.89 -10.73
CA LEU A 139 16.35 6.10 -9.70
C LEU A 139 14.91 5.85 -10.20
N ALA A 140 14.57 6.11 -11.45
CA ALA A 140 13.22 5.83 -11.93
C ALA A 140 12.99 4.31 -12.10
N ALA A 141 13.92 3.56 -12.71
CA ALA A 141 13.82 2.11 -12.87
C ALA A 141 14.12 1.36 -11.55
N THR A 142 15.14 1.75 -10.78
CA THR A 142 15.42 1.17 -9.45
C THR A 142 14.45 1.66 -8.38
N GLN A 143 13.91 2.88 -8.44
CA GLN A 143 12.82 3.29 -7.55
C GLN A 143 11.50 2.63 -7.92
N ALA A 144 11.18 2.45 -9.20
CA ALA A 144 10.01 1.69 -9.61
C ALA A 144 10.12 0.23 -9.13
N THR A 145 11.26 -0.41 -9.31
CA THR A 145 11.50 -1.79 -8.83
C THR A 145 11.60 -1.88 -7.33
N ARG A 146 12.31 -0.94 -6.68
CA ARG A 146 12.31 -0.81 -5.22
C ARG A 146 10.91 -0.60 -4.68
N MET A 147 10.09 0.23 -5.34
CA MET A 147 8.68 0.40 -4.96
C MET A 147 7.87 -0.85 -5.21
N ILE A 148 8.05 -1.54 -6.34
CA ILE A 148 7.35 -2.79 -6.67
C ILE A 148 7.73 -3.88 -5.66
N VAL A 149 9.01 -4.12 -5.40
CA VAL A 149 9.46 -5.16 -4.45
C VAL A 149 9.12 -4.78 -3.00
N LYS A 150 9.27 -3.51 -2.60
CA LYS A 150 8.81 -3.03 -1.28
C LYS A 150 7.30 -3.09 -1.14
N ARG A 151 6.57 -2.77 -2.19
CA ARG A 151 5.12 -2.88 -2.22
C ARG A 151 4.69 -4.34 -2.13
N LEU A 152 5.31 -5.24 -2.91
CA LEU A 152 5.10 -6.67 -2.86
C LEU A 152 5.30 -7.21 -1.42
N PHE A 153 6.43 -6.93 -0.78
CA PHE A 153 6.69 -7.38 0.58
C PHE A 153 5.79 -6.71 1.62
N LYS A 154 5.43 -5.44 1.43
CA LYS A 154 4.49 -4.74 2.29
C LYS A 154 3.06 -5.31 2.15
N GLU A 155 2.62 -5.58 0.94
CA GLU A 155 1.34 -6.22 0.64
C GLU A 155 1.28 -7.62 1.24
N VAL A 156 2.36 -8.40 1.11
CA VAL A 156 2.46 -9.73 1.76
C VAL A 156 2.40 -9.63 3.29
N CYS A 157 3.07 -8.65 3.92
CA CYS A 157 2.92 -8.43 5.36
C CYS A 157 1.47 -8.16 5.78
N GLN A 158 0.76 -7.36 5.00
CA GLN A 158 -0.64 -7.08 5.24
C GLN A 158 -1.50 -8.32 5.02
N GLN A 159 -1.32 -9.03 3.91
CA GLN A 159 -2.06 -10.25 3.57
C GLN A 159 -1.81 -11.37 4.58
N VAL A 160 -0.57 -11.57 5.03
CA VAL A 160 -0.21 -12.55 6.06
C VAL A 160 -0.91 -12.23 7.38
N ALA A 161 -0.88 -10.97 7.82
CA ALA A 161 -1.57 -10.55 9.03
C ALA A 161 -3.10 -10.69 8.90
N GLU A 162 -3.67 -10.23 7.79
CA GLU A 162 -5.11 -10.31 7.50
C GLU A 162 -5.59 -11.76 7.37
N GLN A 163 -4.79 -12.63 6.75
CA GLN A 163 -5.12 -14.05 6.63
C GLN A 163 -5.13 -14.74 7.99
N VAL A 164 -4.17 -14.46 8.86
CA VAL A 164 -4.19 -15.02 10.23
C VAL A 164 -5.36 -14.47 11.02
N ILE A 165 -5.69 -13.17 10.88
CA ILE A 165 -6.84 -12.57 11.56
C ILE A 165 -8.15 -13.19 11.09
N SER A 166 -8.38 -13.25 9.76
CA SER A 166 -9.65 -13.72 9.18
C SER A 166 -9.85 -15.23 9.32
N ILE A 167 -8.81 -16.03 9.11
CA ILE A 167 -8.92 -17.50 9.10
C ILE A 167 -8.85 -18.09 10.51
N ALA A 168 -8.04 -17.52 11.40
CA ALA A 168 -7.81 -18.09 12.71
C ALA A 168 -8.18 -17.18 13.88
N LEU A 169 -7.69 -15.95 13.93
CA LEU A 169 -7.80 -15.11 15.13
C LEU A 169 -9.27 -14.77 15.44
N THR A 170 -10.02 -14.22 14.49
CA THR A 170 -11.43 -13.85 14.71
C THR A 170 -12.31 -15.06 15.02
N PRO A 171 -12.28 -16.16 14.24
CA PRO A 171 -13.07 -17.35 14.60
C PRO A 171 -12.66 -18.00 15.92
N VAL A 172 -11.36 -18.00 16.26
CA VAL A 172 -10.85 -18.53 17.52
C VAL A 172 -11.30 -17.66 18.71
N GLU A 173 -11.19 -16.34 18.61
CA GLU A 173 -11.66 -15.40 19.65
C GLU A 173 -13.17 -15.52 19.87
N GLU A 174 -13.99 -15.63 18.80
CA GLU A 174 -15.44 -15.81 18.90
C GLU A 174 -15.80 -17.15 19.54
N ALA A 175 -15.18 -18.25 19.08
CA ALA A 175 -15.42 -19.58 19.62
C ALA A 175 -15.00 -19.71 21.09
N LEU A 176 -13.82 -19.20 21.45
CA LEU A 176 -13.29 -19.24 22.81
C LEU A 176 -14.00 -18.23 23.71
N GLY A 177 -14.39 -17.04 23.20
CA GLY A 177 -15.18 -16.06 23.93
C GLY A 177 -16.55 -16.60 24.36
N ALA A 178 -17.25 -17.25 23.44
CA ALA A 178 -18.51 -17.92 23.73
C ALA A 178 -18.35 -19.08 24.75
N MET A 179 -17.26 -19.87 24.63
CA MET A 179 -16.93 -20.97 25.52
C MET A 179 -16.58 -20.48 26.94
N VAL A 180 -15.75 -19.45 27.05
CA VAL A 180 -15.31 -18.87 28.32
C VAL A 180 -16.47 -18.16 29.02
N GLY A 181 -17.31 -17.44 28.27
CA GLY A 181 -18.52 -16.80 28.79
C GLY A 181 -19.45 -17.81 29.43
N ASP A 182 -19.73 -18.92 28.76
CA ASP A 182 -20.58 -20.03 29.29
C ASP A 182 -19.95 -20.70 30.53
N LEU A 183 -18.64 -20.94 30.53
CA LEU A 183 -17.94 -21.57 31.66
C LEU A 183 -17.82 -20.66 32.88
N VAL A 184 -17.59 -19.34 32.68
CA VAL A 184 -17.44 -18.34 33.77
C VAL A 184 -18.80 -18.04 34.43
N VAL A 185 -19.87 -17.93 33.64
CA VAL A 185 -21.22 -17.72 34.18
C VAL A 185 -21.66 -18.91 35.05
N GLN A 186 -21.31 -20.13 34.64
CA GLN A 186 -21.61 -21.34 35.45
C GLN A 186 -20.79 -21.41 36.73
N LEU A 187 -19.53 -20.95 36.75
CA LEU A 187 -18.68 -20.89 37.95
C LEU A 187 -19.13 -19.80 38.93
N GLY A 188 -19.54 -18.63 38.40
CA GLY A 188 -20.02 -17.48 39.19
C GLY A 188 -21.38 -17.78 39.87
N ALA A 189 -22.30 -18.40 39.18
CA ALA A 189 -23.63 -18.77 39.72
C ALA A 189 -23.54 -19.83 40.80
N ASN A 190 -22.61 -20.77 40.67
CA ASN A 190 -22.38 -21.79 41.71
C ASN A 190 -21.65 -21.30 42.96
N ALA A 191 -20.78 -20.26 42.81
CA ALA A 191 -20.02 -19.70 43.94
C ALA A 191 -20.81 -18.69 44.79
N LEU A 192 -21.87 -18.08 44.22
CA LEU A 192 -22.64 -17.01 44.88
C LEU A 192 -24.03 -17.42 45.36
N GLY A 193 -24.49 -18.65 45.15
CA GLY A 193 -25.78 -19.15 45.67
C GLY A 193 -26.98 -18.33 45.21
N VAL A 194 -26.92 -17.58 44.14
CA VAL A 194 -27.99 -16.75 43.57
C VAL A 194 -28.44 -17.33 42.23
N GLN A 195 -29.48 -17.72 42.14
CA GLN A 195 -30.59 -18.25 41.54
C GLN A 195 -31.21 -17.59 40.31
N ASP A 196 -31.84 -18.44 39.52
CA ASP A 196 -32.95 -18.21 38.60
C ASP A 196 -32.76 -17.29 37.41
N GLY A 197 -32.62 -17.94 36.24
CA GLY A 197 -33.22 -17.45 35.02
C GLY A 197 -32.32 -16.59 34.14
N VAL A 198 -31.34 -17.20 33.48
CA VAL A 198 -30.72 -16.62 32.29
C VAL A 198 -31.01 -17.47 31.07
N ASP A 199 -31.67 -16.89 30.07
CA ASP A 199 -31.94 -17.54 28.79
C ASP A 199 -30.69 -17.58 27.91
N LEU A 200 -29.99 -18.68 27.90
CA LEU A 200 -28.76 -18.93 27.12
C LEU A 200 -29.04 -19.24 25.65
N GLY A 201 -30.30 -19.27 25.23
CA GLY A 201 -30.70 -19.63 23.87
C GLY A 201 -30.24 -18.59 22.80
N HIS A 202 -30.26 -17.30 23.14
CA HIS A 202 -29.94 -16.21 22.19
C HIS A 202 -28.44 -16.00 22.02
N ALA A 203 -27.67 -15.96 23.10
CA ALA A 203 -26.22 -15.80 23.06
C ALA A 203 -25.53 -17.02 22.39
N ALA A 204 -26.06 -18.22 22.65
CA ALA A 204 -25.58 -19.45 22.05
C ALA A 204 -25.89 -19.58 20.55
N LYS A 205 -26.94 -18.93 20.05
CA LYS A 205 -27.33 -18.95 18.64
C LYS A 205 -26.47 -17.95 17.85
N ALA A 206 -26.24 -16.74 18.37
CA ALA A 206 -25.40 -15.73 17.75
C ALA A 206 -23.94 -16.21 17.62
N GLY A 207 -23.36 -16.83 18.64
CA GLY A 207 -22.00 -17.38 18.59
C GLY A 207 -21.85 -18.55 17.61
N LYS A 208 -22.89 -19.41 17.47
CA LYS A 208 -22.86 -20.56 16.54
C LYS A 208 -22.97 -20.11 15.06
N ASP A 209 -23.82 -19.13 14.81
CA ASP A 209 -24.05 -18.65 13.43
C ASP A 209 -22.84 -17.84 12.94
N GLY A 210 -22.23 -17.00 13.80
CA GLY A 210 -20.97 -16.29 13.51
C GLY A 210 -19.79 -17.26 13.30
N PHE A 211 -19.62 -18.25 14.17
CA PHE A 211 -18.57 -19.26 14.04
C PHE A 211 -18.72 -20.11 12.77
N ASN A 212 -19.92 -20.61 12.46
CA ASN A 212 -20.13 -21.43 11.26
C ASN A 212 -19.89 -20.64 9.96
N GLN A 213 -20.25 -19.34 9.96
CA GLN A 213 -19.98 -18.46 8.81
C GLN A 213 -18.47 -18.18 8.71
N GLY A 214 -17.81 -17.85 9.82
CA GLY A 214 -16.36 -17.63 9.85
C GLY A 214 -15.54 -18.85 9.42
N VAL A 215 -15.97 -20.08 9.84
CA VAL A 215 -15.33 -21.34 9.39
C VAL A 215 -15.52 -21.58 7.90
N LYS A 216 -16.68 -21.24 7.34
CA LYS A 216 -16.96 -21.40 5.90
C LYS A 216 -16.10 -20.40 5.10
N ASP A 217 -16.12 -19.14 5.49
CA ASP A 217 -15.34 -18.08 4.83
C ASP A 217 -13.83 -18.34 4.90
N ALA A 218 -13.36 -18.89 6.04
CA ALA A 218 -11.97 -19.28 6.23
C ALA A 218 -11.55 -20.47 5.35
N LYS A 219 -12.41 -21.48 5.17
CA LYS A 219 -12.14 -22.62 4.28
C LYS A 219 -12.10 -22.22 2.82
N ASP A 220 -12.98 -21.31 2.43
CA ASP A 220 -13.04 -20.82 1.05
C ASP A 220 -11.82 -19.92 0.73
N ALA A 221 -11.40 -19.05 1.67
CA ALA A 221 -10.18 -18.24 1.56
C ALA A 221 -8.90 -19.11 1.49
N ALA A 222 -8.83 -20.17 2.31
CA ALA A 222 -7.68 -21.07 2.33
C ALA A 222 -7.55 -21.90 1.05
N LYS A 223 -8.66 -22.30 0.45
CA LYS A 223 -8.68 -23.04 -0.81
C LYS A 223 -8.19 -22.16 -1.96
N SER A 224 -8.65 -20.90 -2.03
CA SER A 224 -8.14 -19.92 -3.01
C SER A 224 -6.64 -19.65 -2.88
N ALA A 225 -6.13 -19.55 -1.64
CA ALA A 225 -4.70 -19.32 -1.39
C ALA A 225 -3.83 -20.53 -1.79
N ALA A 226 -4.34 -21.74 -1.69
CA ALA A 226 -3.62 -22.96 -2.05
C ALA A 226 -3.58 -23.21 -3.57
N ASP A 227 -4.63 -22.79 -4.29
CA ASP A 227 -4.78 -23.08 -5.73
C ASP A 227 -4.01 -22.09 -6.63
N ASN A 228 -3.70 -20.83 -6.17
CA ASN A 228 -3.00 -19.82 -6.98
C ASN A 228 -2.17 -18.80 -6.16
N PRO A 229 -1.00 -19.16 -5.69
CA PRO A 229 -0.18 -18.28 -4.83
C PRO A 229 0.37 -17.02 -5.52
N MET A 230 0.44 -16.98 -6.85
CA MET A 230 0.95 -15.83 -7.61
C MET A 230 -0.11 -14.73 -7.84
N GLU A 231 -1.39 -15.04 -7.76
CA GLU A 231 -2.49 -14.09 -8.00
C GLU A 231 -2.87 -13.30 -6.77
N LEU A 232 -2.69 -13.86 -5.57
CA LEU A 232 -2.87 -13.14 -4.32
C LEU A 232 -1.92 -11.93 -4.16
N LEU A 233 -0.79 -11.94 -4.88
CA LEU A 233 0.19 -10.86 -4.85
C LEU A 233 -0.20 -9.64 -5.70
N SER A 234 -1.27 -9.75 -6.50
CA SER A 234 -1.79 -8.63 -7.31
C SER A 234 -3.03 -7.94 -6.72
N ALA A 235 -3.63 -8.51 -5.67
CA ALA A 235 -4.86 -8.00 -5.06
C ALA A 235 -4.57 -7.57 -3.61
N GLY A 236 -4.47 -6.28 -3.37
CA GLY A 236 -4.26 -5.72 -2.03
C GLY A 236 -5.55 -5.59 -1.23
N GLY A 237 -5.56 -6.17 -0.10
CA GLY A 237 -6.09 -5.83 1.20
C GLY A 237 -7.54 -5.40 1.42
N GLY A 238 -8.18 -6.05 2.34
CA GLY A 238 -9.21 -5.42 3.16
C GLY A 238 -10.30 -6.32 3.68
N GLY A 239 -10.46 -6.25 4.95
CA GLY A 239 -11.28 -7.05 5.81
C GLY A 239 -12.76 -6.73 5.96
N GLY A 240 -13.47 -7.68 6.35
CA GLY A 240 -14.48 -7.86 7.33
C GLY A 240 -15.76 -7.05 7.38
N GLY A 241 -16.87 -7.70 7.45
CA GLY A 241 -18.05 -7.17 8.10
C GLY A 241 -19.38 -7.80 7.73
N HIS A 242 -19.96 -8.35 8.65
CA HIS A 242 -21.36 -8.65 9.00
C HIS A 242 -22.47 -8.53 7.97
N GLY A 243 -23.35 -9.56 8.00
CA GLY A 243 -24.72 -9.46 7.61
C GLY A 243 -25.48 -10.76 7.75
N GLY A 244 -26.37 -10.80 8.70
CA GLY A 244 -27.19 -11.93 8.95
C GLY A 244 -28.42 -12.02 8.04
N SER A 245 -29.08 -13.17 8.01
CA SER A 245 -30.52 -13.24 8.17
C SER A 245 -31.04 -14.64 8.00
N SER A 246 -31.85 -15.05 8.96
CA SER A 246 -33.11 -15.81 8.94
C SER A 246 -33.18 -17.05 8.04
N GLY A 247 -33.77 -18.14 8.46
CA GLY A 247 -34.73 -18.47 9.49
C GLY A 247 -35.40 -19.80 9.17
N SER A 248 -36.21 -20.26 10.09
CA SER A 248 -37.17 -21.35 10.03
C SER A 248 -36.63 -22.79 10.02
N GLY A 249 -36.97 -23.66 10.81
CA GLY A 249 -38.18 -23.97 11.62
C GLY A 249 -38.56 -25.41 11.36
N GLY A 250 -38.73 -26.18 12.37
CA GLY A 250 -39.23 -27.51 12.20
C GLY A 250 -39.09 -28.37 13.46
N GLY A 251 -40.17 -28.56 14.12
CA GLY A 251 -40.33 -29.27 15.32
C GLY A 251 -40.49 -30.80 15.11
N GLY A 252 -40.39 -31.54 16.17
CA GLY A 252 -40.62 -32.95 16.23
C GLY A 252 -40.70 -33.43 17.67
N SER A 253 -41.85 -33.86 17.98
CA SER A 253 -42.46 -34.33 19.21
C SER A 253 -41.76 -35.47 19.92
N SER A 254 -41.91 -35.44 21.25
CA SER A 254 -41.61 -36.54 22.17
C SER A 254 -42.68 -37.64 22.17
N PRO A 255 -42.32 -38.84 22.63
CA PRO A 255 -43.26 -39.61 23.42
C PRO A 255 -42.68 -39.93 24.79
N GLY A 256 -43.51 -39.75 25.79
CA GLY A 256 -43.24 -40.19 27.15
C GLY A 256 -43.40 -41.69 27.34
N GLY A 257 -42.60 -42.26 28.19
CA GLY A 257 -42.70 -43.62 28.67
C GLY A 257 -42.18 -43.69 30.09
N SER A 258 -43.04 -44.08 31.05
CA SER A 258 -42.70 -44.34 32.42
C SER A 258 -41.97 -45.70 32.57
N GLY A 259 -40.68 -45.62 32.84
CA GLY A 259 -39.88 -46.80 33.20
C GLY A 259 -39.01 -46.47 34.42
N GLY A 260 -38.98 -47.38 35.40
CA GLY A 260 -38.31 -47.23 36.66
C GLY A 260 -36.79 -47.01 36.48
N PHE A 261 -36.23 -46.24 37.39
CA PHE A 261 -34.82 -45.91 37.50
C PHE A 261 -34.01 -47.09 38.00
N SER A 262 -32.89 -47.42 37.38
CA SER A 262 -31.86 -48.32 37.87
C SER A 262 -30.54 -47.61 38.07
N PHE A 263 -29.89 -47.67 39.25
CA PHE A 263 -28.61 -47.11 39.56
C PHE A 263 -27.51 -48.17 39.39
N ASP A 264 -26.58 -47.95 38.51
CA ASP A 264 -25.35 -48.73 38.34
C ASP A 264 -24.13 -47.91 38.71
N LYS A 265 -23.52 -48.16 39.85
CA LYS A 265 -22.34 -47.50 40.35
C LYS A 265 -21.13 -47.67 39.41
N ASN A 266 -21.02 -48.85 38.77
CA ASN A 266 -19.87 -49.11 37.89
C ASN A 266 -19.90 -48.26 36.64
N GLU A 267 -21.09 -47.93 36.11
CA GLU A 267 -21.19 -47.04 34.96
C GLU A 267 -20.86 -45.60 35.34
N HIS A 268 -21.22 -45.14 36.53
CA HIS A 268 -20.82 -43.81 37.02
C HIS A 268 -19.29 -43.72 37.21
N ASP A 269 -18.66 -44.77 37.78
CA ASP A 269 -17.21 -44.80 37.99
C ASP A 269 -16.44 -44.87 36.65
N LYS A 270 -16.98 -45.54 35.63
CA LYS A 270 -16.45 -45.55 34.27
C LYS A 270 -16.50 -44.16 33.63
N VAL A 271 -17.60 -43.43 33.71
CA VAL A 271 -17.71 -42.07 33.18
C VAL A 271 -16.73 -41.12 33.87
N VAL A 272 -16.61 -41.25 35.19
CA VAL A 272 -15.61 -40.46 35.94
C VAL A 272 -14.18 -40.72 35.42
N THR A 273 -13.80 -42.00 35.28
CA THR A 273 -12.47 -42.39 34.77
C THR A 273 -12.27 -41.92 33.34
N SER A 274 -13.30 -42.01 32.48
CA SER A 274 -13.21 -41.56 31.08
C SER A 274 -13.09 -40.02 30.95
N LEU A 275 -13.76 -39.26 31.82
CA LEU A 275 -13.62 -37.81 31.86
C LEU A 275 -12.22 -37.37 32.36
N GLU A 276 -11.71 -38.06 33.39
CA GLU A 276 -10.33 -37.83 33.89
C GLU A 276 -9.29 -38.24 32.83
N SER A 277 -9.51 -39.32 32.05
CA SER A 277 -8.72 -39.72 30.90
C SER A 277 -8.74 -38.67 29.78
N ALA A 278 -9.94 -38.21 29.41
CA ALA A 278 -10.07 -37.16 28.38
C ALA A 278 -9.39 -35.86 28.79
N GLY A 279 -9.57 -35.39 30.04
CA GLY A 279 -8.87 -34.23 30.58
C GLY A 279 -7.35 -34.39 30.60
N GLY A 280 -6.87 -35.60 30.90
CA GLY A 280 -5.46 -35.98 30.82
C GLY A 280 -4.91 -35.92 29.37
N THR A 281 -5.68 -36.45 28.42
CA THR A 281 -5.37 -36.37 26.97
C THR A 281 -5.26 -34.92 26.50
N PHE A 282 -6.19 -34.08 26.93
CA PHE A 282 -6.15 -32.66 26.55
C PHE A 282 -4.92 -31.92 27.13
N ARG A 283 -4.58 -32.18 28.41
CA ARG A 283 -3.40 -31.54 29.01
C ARG A 283 -2.07 -32.07 28.44
N ASN A 284 -1.95 -33.36 28.28
CA ASN A 284 -0.65 -34.00 28.01
C ASN A 284 -0.41 -34.20 26.51
N LYS A 285 -1.37 -34.83 25.78
CA LYS A 285 -1.21 -35.06 24.33
C LYS A 285 -1.46 -33.78 23.55
N ALA A 286 -2.65 -33.22 23.61
CA ALA A 286 -3.00 -32.00 22.87
C ALA A 286 -2.13 -30.81 23.32
N GLY A 287 -1.90 -30.63 24.63
CA GLY A 287 -0.99 -29.59 25.14
C GLY A 287 0.47 -29.75 24.66
N GLY A 288 0.92 -31.00 24.50
CA GLY A 288 2.25 -31.28 23.91
C GLY A 288 2.36 -30.86 22.44
N LYS A 289 1.28 -30.94 21.66
CA LYS A 289 1.25 -30.49 20.27
C LYS A 289 1.30 -28.95 20.17
N ILE A 290 0.58 -28.26 21.06
CA ILE A 290 0.72 -26.79 21.20
C ILE A 290 2.17 -26.41 21.55
N GLY A 291 2.80 -27.14 22.46
CA GLY A 291 4.23 -26.95 22.81
C GLY A 291 5.16 -27.11 21.60
N ARG A 292 4.89 -28.10 20.73
CA ARG A 292 5.64 -28.28 19.47
C ARG A 292 5.40 -27.13 18.50
N ALA A 293 4.16 -26.69 18.30
CA ALA A 293 3.85 -25.51 17.50
C ALA A 293 4.58 -24.26 18.01
N LYS A 294 4.58 -24.01 19.32
CA LYS A 294 5.36 -22.92 19.96
C LYS A 294 6.87 -23.01 19.72
N SER A 295 7.43 -24.22 19.68
CA SER A 295 8.85 -24.40 19.38
C SER A 295 9.21 -23.96 17.97
N HIS A 296 8.42 -24.35 16.97
CA HIS A 296 8.61 -23.90 15.58
C HIS A 296 8.33 -22.40 15.44
N HIS A 297 7.28 -21.88 16.08
CA HIS A 297 7.00 -20.46 16.16
C HIS A 297 8.17 -19.65 16.75
N GLY A 298 8.86 -20.17 17.76
CA GLY A 298 10.06 -19.56 18.32
C GLY A 298 11.21 -19.42 17.31
N ARG A 299 11.26 -20.27 16.29
CA ARG A 299 12.29 -20.20 15.23
C ARG A 299 11.98 -19.13 14.17
N THR A 300 10.68 -18.78 13.98
CA THR A 300 10.30 -17.74 13.01
C THR A 300 10.38 -16.32 13.59
N ARG A 301 10.44 -16.15 14.91
CA ARG A 301 10.51 -14.83 15.58
C ARG A 301 11.79 -14.06 15.26
N GLY A 302 11.65 -12.79 14.92
CA GLY A 302 12.77 -11.87 14.66
C GLY A 302 13.60 -12.23 13.44
N LYS A 303 13.10 -13.06 12.54
CA LYS A 303 13.78 -13.42 11.29
C LYS A 303 13.70 -12.30 10.27
N ASP A 304 12.51 -11.73 10.10
CA ASP A 304 12.24 -10.61 9.22
C ASP A 304 10.85 -9.98 9.53
N PHE A 305 10.55 -8.89 8.85
CA PHE A 305 9.33 -8.12 9.07
C PHE A 305 8.03 -8.82 8.61
N ILE A 306 8.11 -9.81 7.68
CA ILE A 306 6.96 -10.64 7.28
C ILE A 306 6.64 -11.65 8.38
N ALA A 307 7.67 -12.30 8.90
CA ALA A 307 7.55 -13.20 10.03
C ALA A 307 7.00 -12.48 11.27
N ASP A 308 7.46 -11.27 11.56
CA ASP A 308 6.99 -10.49 12.71
C ASP A 308 5.51 -10.10 12.57
N ALA A 309 5.03 -9.79 11.35
CA ALA A 309 3.63 -9.52 11.07
C ALA A 309 2.75 -10.76 11.32
N ALA A 310 3.16 -11.95 10.85
CA ALA A 310 2.48 -13.20 11.09
C ALA A 310 2.47 -13.57 12.58
N ASN A 311 3.64 -13.50 13.21
CA ASN A 311 3.87 -13.97 14.58
C ASN A 311 3.07 -13.18 15.61
N THR A 312 2.91 -11.86 15.41
CA THR A 312 2.10 -11.01 16.27
C THR A 312 0.65 -11.50 16.40
N MET A 313 0.08 -12.04 15.32
CA MET A 313 -1.29 -12.57 15.29
C MET A 313 -1.34 -14.03 15.72
N LEU A 314 -0.39 -14.85 15.30
CA LEU A 314 -0.29 -16.27 15.68
C LEU A 314 -0.05 -16.47 17.18
N ASP A 315 0.65 -15.56 17.85
CA ASP A 315 0.79 -15.54 19.31
C ASP A 315 -0.58 -15.57 19.99
N LYS A 316 -1.47 -14.66 19.61
CA LYS A 316 -2.82 -14.57 20.18
C LYS A 316 -3.65 -15.82 19.91
N VAL A 317 -3.56 -16.40 18.70
CA VAL A 317 -4.26 -17.62 18.32
C VAL A 317 -3.78 -18.79 19.19
N ILE A 318 -2.48 -19.01 19.29
CA ILE A 318 -1.88 -20.12 20.05
C ILE A 318 -2.17 -19.98 21.56
N GLU A 319 -2.04 -18.76 22.10
CA GLU A 319 -2.33 -18.48 23.52
C GLU A 319 -3.81 -18.67 23.83
N GLY A 320 -4.71 -18.22 22.95
CA GLY A 320 -6.15 -18.42 23.08
C GLY A 320 -6.54 -19.90 23.10
N ILE A 321 -6.02 -20.70 22.16
CA ILE A 321 -6.25 -22.14 22.11
C ILE A 321 -5.69 -22.83 23.36
N GLU A 322 -4.49 -22.50 23.83
CA GLU A 322 -3.91 -23.06 25.05
C GLU A 322 -4.74 -22.77 26.30
N ASP A 323 -5.24 -21.55 26.44
CA ASP A 323 -6.11 -21.16 27.53
C ASP A 323 -7.48 -21.91 27.47
N GLY A 324 -8.02 -22.06 26.27
CA GLY A 324 -9.22 -22.89 26.01
C GLY A 324 -9.05 -24.34 26.44
N VAL A 325 -7.92 -24.96 26.09
CA VAL A 325 -7.56 -26.32 26.51
C VAL A 325 -7.50 -26.45 28.03
N LYS A 326 -6.77 -25.53 28.69
CA LYS A 326 -6.61 -25.54 30.16
C LYS A 326 -7.96 -25.42 30.88
N LYS A 327 -8.82 -24.53 30.43
CA LYS A 327 -10.15 -24.31 31.00
C LYS A 327 -11.06 -25.50 30.77
N THR A 328 -11.04 -26.08 29.58
CA THR A 328 -11.86 -27.23 29.24
C THR A 328 -11.41 -28.48 29.97
N ALA A 329 -10.10 -28.78 30.02
CA ALA A 329 -9.58 -29.91 30.81
C ALA A 329 -9.97 -29.79 32.28
N LYS A 330 -9.82 -28.60 32.88
CA LYS A 330 -10.21 -28.34 34.26
C LYS A 330 -11.72 -28.55 34.48
N HIS A 331 -12.56 -28.16 33.50
CA HIS A 331 -14.00 -28.37 33.60
C HIS A 331 -14.37 -29.86 33.61
N LEU A 332 -13.73 -30.66 32.77
CA LEU A 332 -13.97 -32.10 32.72
C LEU A 332 -13.50 -32.81 34.02
N ASP A 333 -12.25 -32.53 34.44
CA ASP A 333 -11.63 -33.18 35.58
C ASP A 333 -12.26 -32.78 36.92
N ASP A 334 -12.51 -31.49 37.14
CA ASP A 334 -12.95 -30.99 38.43
C ASP A 334 -14.48 -30.87 38.52
N ASN A 335 -15.12 -30.19 37.54
CA ASN A 335 -16.51 -29.80 37.67
C ASN A 335 -17.47 -30.93 37.27
N MET A 336 -17.28 -31.56 36.14
CA MET A 336 -18.14 -32.68 35.69
C MET A 336 -17.92 -33.94 36.53
N THR A 337 -16.68 -34.30 36.82
CA THR A 337 -16.31 -35.43 37.65
C THR A 337 -16.88 -35.28 39.05
N ARG A 338 -16.79 -34.08 39.67
CA ARG A 338 -17.38 -33.78 40.98
C ARG A 338 -18.91 -33.87 40.94
N GLY A 339 -19.55 -33.34 39.88
CA GLY A 339 -20.96 -33.42 39.67
C GLY A 339 -21.48 -34.87 39.59
N ILE A 340 -20.75 -35.73 38.82
CA ILE A 340 -21.13 -37.15 38.67
C ILE A 340 -20.90 -37.94 39.98
N LYS A 341 -19.78 -37.68 40.70
CA LYS A 341 -19.51 -38.26 42.03
C LYS A 341 -20.60 -37.83 43.02
N GLN A 342 -21.07 -36.60 42.99
CA GLN A 342 -22.14 -36.10 43.86
C GLN A 342 -23.49 -36.68 43.43
N MET A 343 -23.72 -36.86 42.11
CA MET A 343 -24.92 -37.54 41.59
C MET A 343 -24.99 -38.97 42.11
N ALA A 344 -23.91 -39.75 42.06
CA ALA A 344 -23.83 -41.09 42.60
C ALA A 344 -24.11 -41.13 44.09
N LYS A 345 -23.67 -40.15 44.86
CA LYS A 345 -23.94 -40.02 46.30
C LYS A 345 -25.40 -39.64 46.60
N ASN A 346 -25.97 -38.72 45.83
CA ASN A 346 -27.34 -38.21 46.03
C ASN A 346 -28.42 -39.18 45.50
N HIS A 347 -28.07 -40.07 44.56
CA HIS A 347 -28.95 -41.20 44.20
C HIS A 347 -29.22 -42.15 45.35
N GLN A 348 -28.38 -42.16 46.40
CA GLN A 348 -28.64 -42.87 47.65
C GLN A 348 -29.55 -42.11 48.61
N GLU A 349 -29.69 -40.79 48.46
CA GLU A 349 -30.37 -39.91 49.44
C GLU A 349 -31.61 -39.17 48.90
N ASN A 350 -31.70 -38.66 47.65
CA ASN A 350 -32.94 -38.14 47.04
C ASN A 350 -32.69 -37.55 45.61
N ASP A 351 -33.44 -38.05 44.65
CA ASP A 351 -33.33 -37.73 43.20
C ASP A 351 -33.79 -36.30 42.84
N LYS A 352 -34.56 -35.64 43.66
CA LYS A 352 -35.26 -34.41 43.36
C LYS A 352 -34.39 -33.11 43.43
N GLY A 353 -33.37 -33.10 44.29
CA GLY A 353 -32.51 -31.92 44.50
C GLY A 353 -31.49 -31.73 43.41
N LEU A 354 -31.08 -32.76 42.70
CA LEU A 354 -30.07 -32.71 41.64
C LEU A 354 -30.63 -32.29 40.30
N ALA A 355 -31.88 -32.68 40.01
CA ALA A 355 -32.59 -32.24 38.79
C ALA A 355 -32.78 -30.72 38.77
N ASP A 356 -33.01 -30.11 39.93
CA ASP A 356 -33.15 -28.68 40.10
C ASP A 356 -31.79 -27.95 39.99
N HIS A 357 -30.69 -28.57 40.38
CA HIS A 357 -29.35 -28.02 40.24
C HIS A 357 -28.90 -27.90 38.77
N PHE A 358 -29.25 -28.86 37.92
CA PHE A 358 -28.96 -28.84 36.49
C PHE A 358 -29.94 -27.99 35.66
N LYS A 359 -31.20 -27.80 36.12
CA LYS A 359 -32.21 -26.94 35.48
C LYS A 359 -31.99 -25.44 35.71
N GLY A 360 -31.34 -25.03 36.82
CA GLY A 360 -31.03 -23.64 37.11
C GLY A 360 -30.00 -22.98 36.18
N LEU A 361 -29.38 -23.76 35.31
CA LEU A 361 -28.32 -23.28 34.40
C LEU A 361 -28.84 -22.72 33.05
N GLY A 362 -30.13 -22.45 32.93
CA GLY A 362 -30.66 -22.12 31.60
C GLY A 362 -31.85 -21.17 31.49
N LYS A 363 -31.92 -19.98 32.13
CA LYS A 363 -32.95 -18.99 31.76
C LYS A 363 -32.60 -17.53 32.12
N GLY A 364 -32.90 -16.63 31.17
CA GLY A 364 -33.26 -15.23 31.26
C GLY A 364 -32.22 -14.21 30.72
N GLY A 365 -32.52 -13.19 30.01
CA GLY A 365 -33.75 -12.61 29.43
C GLY A 365 -33.58 -11.10 29.26
N GLU A 366 -34.16 -10.58 28.21
CA GLU A 366 -34.11 -9.26 27.59
C GLU A 366 -34.60 -8.07 28.45
N GLU A 367 -34.14 -6.85 28.01
CA GLU A 367 -34.87 -5.57 27.81
C GLU A 367 -33.87 -4.46 27.56
N GLY A 368 -33.89 -3.52 26.63
CA GLY A 368 -34.96 -2.83 25.91
C GLY A 368 -34.94 -1.31 26.16
N SER A 369 -34.67 -0.48 25.16
CA SER A 369 -35.35 0.81 24.84
C SER A 369 -34.44 1.80 24.07
N LYS A 370 -34.82 2.17 22.88
CA LYS A 370 -35.62 3.29 22.36
C LYS A 370 -34.90 4.64 22.21
N ALA A 371 -34.91 5.10 20.94
CA ALA A 371 -34.59 6.44 20.46
C ALA A 371 -35.74 7.46 20.68
N PRO A 372 -35.53 8.77 20.47
CA PRO A 372 -36.10 9.51 19.34
C PRO A 372 -35.15 10.61 18.81
N GLY A 373 -35.24 11.21 17.69
CA GLY A 373 -36.05 11.49 16.56
C GLY A 373 -36.21 13.01 16.28
N SER A 374 -36.01 13.39 14.98
CA SER A 374 -36.48 14.59 14.25
C SER A 374 -35.82 15.95 14.57
N GLY A 375 -35.66 16.90 13.64
CA GLY A 375 -36.10 17.13 12.28
C GLY A 375 -35.85 18.60 11.87
N GLY A 376 -35.57 18.83 10.60
CA GLY A 376 -36.20 19.87 9.81
C GLY A 376 -35.57 21.26 9.63
N GLY A 377 -35.40 21.68 8.37
CA GLY A 377 -35.59 23.07 7.99
C GLY A 377 -34.78 23.63 6.83
N LEU A 378 -35.32 23.59 5.63
CA LEU A 378 -34.92 24.32 4.43
C LEU A 378 -35.03 25.83 4.54
N ARG A 379 -34.14 26.59 3.90
CA ARG A 379 -34.55 27.81 3.16
C ARG A 379 -33.59 28.20 2.03
N LYS A 380 -34.19 28.69 0.97
CA LYS A 380 -33.76 29.08 -0.38
C LYS A 380 -33.28 30.54 -0.52
N ALA A 381 -32.55 30.74 -1.63
CA ALA A 381 -32.60 31.89 -2.58
C ALA A 381 -31.45 32.91 -2.41
N ALA A 382 -30.93 33.58 -3.42
CA ALA A 382 -31.29 33.83 -4.80
C ALA A 382 -30.12 34.49 -5.56
N SER A 383 -30.21 34.38 -6.89
CA SER A 383 -29.33 34.90 -7.94
C SER A 383 -29.16 36.41 -8.03
N SER A 384 -28.03 36.87 -8.62
CA SER A 384 -28.09 38.03 -9.52
C SER A 384 -26.99 38.00 -10.59
N GLN A 385 -27.40 38.23 -11.80
CA GLN A 385 -26.61 38.32 -13.05
C GLN A 385 -26.10 39.74 -13.32
N GLY A 386 -25.04 39.80 -14.18
CA GLY A 386 -24.83 40.82 -15.19
C GLY A 386 -23.41 41.38 -15.31
N PRO A 387 -23.00 41.97 -16.40
CA PRO A 387 -22.96 41.46 -17.79
C PRO A 387 -21.53 41.50 -18.41
N ALA A 388 -21.43 40.90 -19.59
CA ALA A 388 -20.23 40.79 -20.44
C ALA A 388 -19.67 42.12 -20.96
N GLY A 389 -18.34 42.17 -21.14
CA GLY A 389 -17.66 43.23 -21.84
C GLY A 389 -16.19 43.06 -22.07
N SER A 390 -15.86 42.89 -23.38
CA SER A 390 -14.65 43.33 -24.06
C SER A 390 -13.29 42.58 -23.90
N ARG A 391 -12.82 42.18 -25.08
CA ARG A 391 -11.52 41.57 -25.37
C ARG A 391 -10.38 42.55 -25.07
N SER A 392 -9.46 42.12 -24.22
CA SER A 392 -8.10 42.64 -24.19
C SER A 392 -7.13 41.47 -24.16
N HIS A 393 -6.03 41.54 -24.90
CA HIS A 393 -4.92 40.61 -24.83
C HIS A 393 -4.42 40.64 -23.40
N SER A 394 -4.76 39.65 -22.60
CA SER A 394 -4.37 39.61 -21.18
C SER A 394 -2.89 39.33 -21.06
N ARG A 395 -2.13 40.29 -20.50
CA ARG A 395 -0.80 40.02 -19.95
C ARG A 395 -0.91 38.84 -18.97
N PRO A 396 0.14 37.97 -18.85
CA PRO A 396 0.18 36.93 -17.88
C PRO A 396 -0.14 37.47 -16.47
N VAL A 397 -0.88 36.73 -15.69
CA VAL A 397 -1.21 37.08 -14.30
C VAL A 397 0.09 37.22 -13.51
N SER A 398 0.26 38.27 -12.70
CA SER A 398 1.42 38.41 -11.84
C SER A 398 1.53 37.27 -10.85
N LEU A 399 2.70 36.60 -10.80
CA LEU A 399 2.98 35.52 -9.86
C LEU A 399 2.98 36.01 -8.42
N ARG A 400 3.50 37.24 -8.19
CA ARG A 400 3.52 37.85 -6.84
C ARG A 400 2.09 38.02 -6.27
N LYS A 401 1.15 38.43 -7.11
CA LYS A 401 -0.26 38.49 -6.70
C LYS A 401 -0.86 37.12 -6.43
N GLY A 402 -0.41 36.11 -7.17
CA GLY A 402 -0.84 34.73 -7.00
C GLY A 402 -0.21 34.04 -5.78
N ALA A 403 0.96 34.50 -5.36
CA ALA A 403 1.68 33.92 -4.22
C ALA A 403 1.04 34.25 -2.87
N GLY A 404 0.31 35.41 -2.76
CA GLY A 404 -0.26 35.81 -1.49
C GLY A 404 0.79 35.91 -0.38
N GLU A 405 0.50 35.34 0.77
CA GLU A 405 1.52 35.13 1.81
C GLU A 405 2.50 34.04 1.34
N PRO A 406 3.82 34.22 1.55
CA PRO A 406 4.82 33.29 1.04
C PRO A 406 4.63 31.82 1.43
N ARG A 407 3.98 31.57 2.56
CA ARG A 407 3.73 30.21 3.07
C ARG A 407 2.59 29.48 2.36
N GLU A 408 1.56 30.19 1.91
CA GLU A 408 0.31 29.58 1.40
C GLU A 408 0.53 28.64 0.20
N HIS A 409 1.47 29.00 -0.68
CA HIS A 409 1.75 28.22 -1.90
C HIS A 409 3.18 27.67 -1.97
N ALA A 410 3.89 27.60 -0.85
CA ALA A 410 5.28 27.14 -0.82
C ALA A 410 5.44 25.63 -0.62
N THR A 411 4.37 24.89 -0.29
CA THR A 411 4.44 23.45 -0.01
C THR A 411 4.39 22.65 -1.31
N PRO A 412 5.42 21.84 -1.62
CA PRO A 412 5.41 20.97 -2.80
C PRO A 412 4.33 19.90 -2.69
N THR A 413 3.77 19.45 -3.81
CA THR A 413 2.72 18.40 -3.83
C THR A 413 3.13 17.15 -3.05
N ARG A 414 4.41 16.74 -3.13
CA ARG A 414 4.95 15.60 -2.36
C ARG A 414 5.02 15.82 -0.83
N GLY A 415 4.93 17.06 -0.36
CA GLY A 415 4.94 17.44 1.06
C GLY A 415 3.53 17.61 1.65
N ARG A 416 2.48 17.54 0.82
CA ARG A 416 1.09 17.69 1.24
C ARG A 416 0.56 16.43 1.90
N CYS A 417 -0.37 16.58 2.83
CA CYS A 417 -1.07 15.47 3.48
C CYS A 417 -2.32 15.11 2.66
N LEU A 418 -2.15 14.27 1.64
CA LEU A 418 -3.22 13.90 0.71
C LEU A 418 -3.98 12.66 1.19
N ASN A 419 -5.32 12.71 1.07
CA ASN A 419 -6.21 11.57 1.27
C ASN A 419 -7.40 11.66 0.29
N GLY A 420 -8.15 10.56 0.16
CA GLY A 420 -9.22 10.49 -0.84
C GLY A 420 -8.66 10.53 -2.27
N ASP A 421 -9.35 11.20 -3.20
CA ASP A 421 -9.01 11.25 -4.64
C ASP A 421 -8.53 12.65 -5.09
N PRO A 422 -7.21 12.93 -4.99
CA PRO A 422 -6.63 13.24 -3.69
C PRO A 422 -6.99 14.65 -3.24
N ILE A 423 -7.26 14.79 -1.93
CA ILE A 423 -7.58 16.07 -1.28
C ILE A 423 -6.53 16.35 -0.21
N ASP A 424 -6.03 17.58 -0.13
CA ASP A 424 -5.09 17.98 0.92
C ASP A 424 -5.84 18.21 2.24
N MET A 425 -5.47 17.45 3.27
CA MET A 425 -6.12 17.49 4.58
C MET A 425 -5.89 18.80 5.34
N VAL A 426 -4.94 19.61 4.94
CA VAL A 426 -4.64 20.90 5.58
C VAL A 426 -5.42 22.04 4.94
N THR A 427 -5.34 22.13 3.61
CA THR A 427 -5.93 23.26 2.86
C THR A 427 -7.33 22.96 2.33
N GLY A 428 -7.73 21.69 2.28
CA GLY A 428 -8.98 21.27 1.64
C GLY A 428 -8.94 21.34 0.10
N GLU A 429 -7.75 21.57 -0.49
CA GLU A 429 -7.58 21.65 -1.93
C GLU A 429 -7.69 20.27 -2.59
N MET A 430 -8.37 20.22 -3.74
CA MET A 430 -8.24 19.11 -4.67
C MET A 430 -6.92 19.25 -5.41
N VAL A 431 -6.14 18.17 -5.47
CA VAL A 431 -4.80 18.11 -6.08
C VAL A 431 -4.79 16.97 -7.09
N MET A 432 -4.43 17.22 -8.34
CA MET A 432 -4.28 16.18 -9.35
C MET A 432 -3.02 16.40 -10.17
N SER A 433 -2.10 15.45 -10.14
CA SER A 433 -0.87 15.48 -10.95
C SER A 433 -0.89 14.39 -12.01
N GLN A 434 -0.62 14.75 -13.25
CA GLN A 434 -0.56 13.84 -14.40
C GLN A 434 0.75 14.02 -15.16
N ALA A 435 1.40 12.90 -15.54
CA ALA A 435 2.55 12.89 -16.43
C ALA A 435 2.06 12.63 -17.86
N ASP A 436 2.16 13.64 -18.72
CA ASP A 436 1.71 13.55 -20.13
C ASP A 436 2.72 12.85 -21.02
N VAL A 437 4.02 12.98 -20.71
CA VAL A 437 5.13 12.39 -21.47
C VAL A 437 6.19 11.91 -20.49
N ILE A 438 6.67 10.69 -20.71
CA ILE A 438 7.82 10.11 -20.00
C ILE A 438 8.72 9.46 -21.05
N LEU A 439 9.88 10.06 -21.31
CA LEU A 439 10.93 9.49 -22.16
C LEU A 439 12.16 9.18 -21.32
N LEU A 440 12.66 7.96 -21.44
CA LEU A 440 13.73 7.42 -20.62
C LEU A 440 15.09 8.08 -20.96
N GLY A 441 15.94 8.22 -19.96
CA GLY A 441 17.29 8.78 -20.13
C GLY A 441 17.99 8.96 -18.79
N GLN A 442 19.27 9.26 -18.81
CA GLN A 442 20.00 9.69 -17.62
C GLN A 442 19.42 11.01 -17.07
N LEU A 443 19.03 11.91 -17.92
CA LEU A 443 18.12 13.01 -17.65
C LEU A 443 16.77 12.62 -18.29
N PRO A 444 15.77 12.06 -17.57
CA PRO A 444 14.51 11.70 -18.18
C PRO A 444 13.75 12.95 -18.62
N LEU A 445 13.12 12.92 -19.82
CA LEU A 445 12.22 13.98 -20.24
C LEU A 445 10.81 13.64 -19.73
N ILE A 446 10.39 14.35 -18.68
CA ILE A 446 9.08 14.19 -18.06
C ILE A 446 8.32 15.49 -18.17
N LEU A 447 7.16 15.46 -18.83
CA LEU A 447 6.25 16.60 -18.88
C LEU A 447 5.07 16.32 -17.98
N ARG A 448 4.86 17.17 -16.98
CA ARG A 448 3.80 17.04 -15.97
C ARG A 448 2.86 18.22 -16.00
N ARG A 449 1.63 17.95 -15.59
CA ARG A 449 0.61 18.95 -15.25
C ARG A 449 0.10 18.67 -13.84
N THR A 450 -0.09 19.71 -13.06
CA THR A 450 -0.67 19.60 -11.72
C THR A 450 -1.80 20.61 -11.59
N HIS A 451 -3.01 20.09 -11.33
CA HIS A 451 -4.15 20.91 -10.94
C HIS A 451 -4.17 21.07 -9.43
N LEU A 452 -4.38 22.30 -8.99
CA LEU A 452 -4.70 22.64 -7.60
C LEU A 452 -5.95 23.52 -7.63
N SER A 453 -6.95 23.17 -6.83
CA SER A 453 -8.23 23.89 -6.86
C SER A 453 -8.12 25.38 -6.47
N SER A 454 -7.05 25.80 -5.78
CA SER A 454 -6.76 27.22 -5.46
C SER A 454 -5.84 27.91 -6.47
N TYR A 455 -5.05 27.15 -7.25
CA TYR A 455 -4.04 27.70 -8.16
C TYR A 455 -4.67 28.52 -9.29
N ARG A 456 -4.14 29.73 -9.54
CA ARG A 456 -4.67 30.66 -10.56
C ARG A 456 -3.60 31.23 -11.47
N SER A 457 -2.38 30.73 -11.34
CA SER A 457 -1.22 31.26 -12.09
C SER A 457 -0.87 30.44 -13.33
N GLY A 458 -1.68 29.44 -13.71
CA GLY A 458 -1.44 28.60 -14.90
C GLY A 458 -1.61 29.36 -16.22
N HIS A 459 -0.90 28.89 -17.26
CA HIS A 459 -0.90 29.52 -18.58
C HIS A 459 -1.26 28.53 -19.71
N TRP A 460 -0.37 27.57 -20.03
CA TRP A 460 -0.52 26.73 -21.24
C TRP A 460 -1.69 25.74 -21.19
N PHE A 461 -2.07 25.24 -20.02
CA PHE A 461 -3.14 24.27 -19.83
C PHE A 461 -4.39 24.84 -19.13
N GLY A 462 -4.44 26.16 -18.95
CA GLY A 462 -5.51 26.86 -18.23
C GLY A 462 -5.03 27.38 -16.88
N ARG A 463 -5.81 28.28 -16.28
CA ARG A 463 -5.38 29.06 -15.10
C ARG A 463 -5.16 28.23 -13.82
N SER A 464 -5.81 27.07 -13.70
CA SER A 464 -5.74 26.21 -12.51
C SER A 464 -4.76 25.05 -12.65
N TRP A 465 -3.99 25.00 -13.74
CA TRP A 465 -2.98 23.99 -14.00
C TRP A 465 -1.58 24.59 -13.99
N ALA A 466 -0.72 24.10 -13.11
CA ALA A 466 0.73 24.25 -13.21
C ALA A 466 1.29 23.16 -14.14
N SER A 467 2.46 23.37 -14.74
CA SER A 467 3.12 22.35 -15.56
C SER A 467 4.62 22.59 -15.72
N THR A 468 5.37 21.57 -16.13
CA THR A 468 6.78 21.68 -16.51
C THR A 468 6.98 22.76 -17.61
N LEU A 469 6.01 22.90 -18.51
CA LEU A 469 6.06 23.88 -19.62
C LEU A 469 5.65 25.30 -19.22
N ASP A 470 5.06 25.44 -18.01
CA ASP A 470 4.64 26.70 -17.41
C ASP A 470 5.63 27.27 -16.39
N GLU A 471 6.69 26.53 -16.05
CA GLU A 471 7.69 27.02 -15.10
C GLU A 471 8.24 28.35 -15.56
N ARG A 472 8.27 29.36 -14.67
CA ARG A 472 8.72 30.68 -14.95
C ARG A 472 9.12 31.45 -13.70
N LEU A 473 10.00 32.41 -13.89
CA LEU A 473 10.49 33.33 -12.86
C LEU A 473 9.96 34.72 -13.12
N GLU A 474 9.18 35.29 -12.21
CA GLU A 474 8.79 36.69 -12.23
C GLU A 474 9.76 37.46 -11.34
N ILE A 475 10.31 38.55 -11.86
CA ILE A 475 11.26 39.38 -11.11
C ILE A 475 10.77 40.83 -11.13
N ASP A 476 10.82 41.52 -9.99
CA ASP A 476 10.45 42.91 -9.79
C ASP A 476 11.40 43.59 -8.77
N ALA A 477 11.11 44.84 -8.39
CA ALA A 477 11.89 45.58 -7.41
C ALA A 477 11.88 44.97 -5.97
N ASP A 478 10.88 44.17 -5.65
CA ASP A 478 10.68 43.57 -4.32
C ASP A 478 11.27 42.15 -4.20
N GLY A 479 11.80 41.60 -5.31
CA GLY A 479 12.41 40.27 -5.34
C GLY A 479 12.00 39.42 -6.54
N ALA A 480 11.97 38.08 -6.35
CA ALA A 480 11.55 37.17 -7.38
C ALA A 480 10.48 36.19 -6.90
N VAL A 481 9.64 35.69 -7.83
CA VAL A 481 8.69 34.65 -7.58
C VAL A 481 8.82 33.56 -8.63
N PHE A 482 9.08 32.34 -8.23
CA PHE A 482 9.18 31.17 -9.10
C PHE A 482 7.90 30.35 -9.03
N ALA A 483 7.32 30.07 -10.19
CA ALA A 483 6.21 29.12 -10.35
C ALA A 483 6.74 27.77 -10.84
N SER A 484 6.55 26.72 -10.04
CA SER A 484 6.99 25.36 -10.34
C SER A 484 5.93 24.51 -11.05
N GLU A 485 6.34 23.36 -11.58
CA GLU A 485 5.46 22.39 -12.27
C GLU A 485 4.39 21.78 -11.36
N ASP A 486 4.61 21.77 -10.05
CA ASP A 486 3.69 21.21 -9.04
C ASP A 486 2.85 22.27 -8.31
N GLY A 487 2.86 23.51 -8.83
CA GLY A 487 2.02 24.61 -8.35
C GLY A 487 2.56 25.38 -7.16
N MET A 488 3.82 25.15 -6.74
CA MET A 488 4.46 26.05 -5.76
C MET A 488 4.71 27.44 -6.37
N LEU A 489 4.57 28.44 -5.53
CA LEU A 489 5.00 29.82 -5.78
C LEU A 489 6.04 30.19 -4.73
N LEU A 490 7.33 30.04 -5.07
CA LEU A 490 8.43 30.34 -4.16
C LEU A 490 8.82 31.81 -4.27
N VAL A 491 8.71 32.54 -3.16
CA VAL A 491 9.03 33.95 -3.06
C VAL A 491 10.48 34.13 -2.57
N TYR A 492 11.30 34.82 -3.34
CA TYR A 492 12.70 35.11 -3.04
C TYR A 492 12.92 36.60 -2.75
N PRO A 493 13.91 36.94 -1.90
CA PRO A 493 14.44 38.29 -1.83
C PRO A 493 15.03 38.74 -3.17
N VAL A 494 15.38 39.99 -3.29
CA VAL A 494 16.06 40.53 -4.49
C VAL A 494 17.41 39.82 -4.67
N PRO A 495 17.65 39.10 -5.77
CA PRO A 495 18.94 38.48 -6.02
C PRO A 495 19.99 39.55 -6.40
N GLU A 496 21.22 39.34 -5.95
CA GLU A 496 22.39 40.20 -6.34
C GLU A 496 23.24 39.46 -7.38
N PRO A 497 23.89 40.20 -8.31
CA PRO A 497 24.79 39.60 -9.29
C PRO A 497 25.94 38.83 -8.63
N GLY A 498 26.08 37.55 -8.93
CA GLY A 498 27.05 36.65 -8.32
C GLY A 498 26.70 36.14 -6.94
N GLY A 499 25.51 36.46 -6.42
CA GLY A 499 24.98 35.99 -5.16
C GLY A 499 23.92 34.90 -5.33
N GLU A 500 23.64 34.17 -4.26
CA GLU A 500 22.51 33.25 -4.13
C GLU A 500 21.54 33.78 -3.08
N VAL A 501 20.26 33.57 -3.33
CA VAL A 501 19.19 33.82 -2.34
C VAL A 501 18.30 32.59 -2.21
N PHE A 502 17.76 32.40 -1.01
CA PHE A 502 16.85 31.30 -0.72
C PHE A 502 15.41 31.82 -0.62
N PRO A 503 14.42 30.97 -0.92
CA PRO A 503 13.02 31.35 -0.76
C PRO A 503 12.70 31.65 0.71
N LEU A 504 11.76 32.58 0.93
CA LEU A 504 11.32 32.98 2.26
C LEU A 504 10.67 31.80 3.00
N GLU A 505 9.91 30.98 2.29
CA GLU A 505 9.24 29.78 2.79
C GLU A 505 9.33 28.64 1.76
N GLY A 506 9.14 27.40 2.20
CA GLY A 506 9.16 26.20 1.37
C GLY A 506 10.55 25.56 1.22
N PRO A 507 10.76 24.73 0.18
CA PRO A 507 12.03 24.03 -0.02
C PRO A 507 13.15 25.02 -0.32
N ARG A 508 14.29 24.83 0.30
CA ARG A 508 15.46 25.71 0.17
C ARG A 508 16.17 25.49 -1.17
N TRP A 509 15.53 25.91 -2.26
CA TRP A 509 16.10 25.92 -3.60
C TRP A 509 16.79 27.26 -3.84
N PRO A 510 18.14 27.32 -3.98
CA PRO A 510 18.84 28.58 -4.24
C PRO A 510 18.44 29.14 -5.60
N LEU A 511 18.23 30.44 -5.63
CA LEU A 511 18.17 31.27 -6.84
C LEU A 511 19.49 32.01 -6.97
N GLU A 512 20.22 31.73 -8.03
CA GLU A 512 21.50 32.34 -8.34
C GLU A 512 21.37 33.26 -9.53
N TRP A 513 22.07 34.42 -9.50
CA TRP A 513 22.24 35.32 -10.62
C TRP A 513 23.68 35.25 -11.12
N ASP A 514 23.89 34.72 -12.35
CA ASP A 514 25.24 34.54 -12.91
C ASP A 514 25.96 35.87 -13.11
N ILE A 515 27.18 36.02 -12.56
CA ILE A 515 27.97 37.24 -12.67
C ILE A 515 28.60 37.44 -14.09
N LEU A 516 28.88 36.32 -14.78
CA LEU A 516 29.50 36.33 -16.11
C LEU A 516 28.45 36.47 -17.21
N GLN A 517 27.33 35.72 -17.06
CA GLN A 517 26.15 35.78 -17.92
C GLN A 517 25.05 36.56 -17.18
N LYS A 518 25.19 37.89 -17.21
CA LYS A 518 24.34 38.83 -16.46
C LYS A 518 22.83 38.74 -16.76
N ASP A 519 22.46 38.05 -17.81
CA ASP A 519 21.10 37.74 -18.22
C ASP A 519 20.59 36.39 -17.72
N ARG A 520 21.47 35.58 -17.06
CA ARG A 520 21.13 34.19 -16.64
C ARG A 520 20.79 34.10 -15.14
N PHE A 521 19.64 33.48 -14.85
CA PHE A 521 19.21 33.09 -13.52
C PHE A 521 19.06 31.58 -13.44
N THR A 522 19.45 31.00 -12.32
CA THR A 522 19.43 29.54 -12.10
C THR A 522 18.74 29.22 -10.79
N ILE A 523 17.76 28.31 -10.81
CA ILE A 523 17.17 27.74 -9.63
C ILE A 523 17.52 26.25 -9.61
N THR A 524 18.20 25.80 -8.56
CA THR A 524 18.65 24.42 -8.42
C THR A 524 17.86 23.71 -7.32
N ASP A 525 17.29 22.51 -7.61
CA ASP A 525 16.82 21.59 -6.58
C ASP A 525 18.03 20.85 -6.01
N PRO A 526 18.43 21.10 -4.76
CA PRO A 526 19.66 20.53 -4.21
C PRO A 526 19.58 19.01 -3.98
N LYS A 527 18.36 18.44 -3.93
CA LYS A 527 18.18 16.99 -3.74
C LYS A 527 18.45 16.21 -5.02
N THR A 528 18.06 16.78 -6.16
CA THR A 528 18.19 16.13 -7.47
C THR A 528 19.40 16.63 -8.25
N GLY A 529 19.94 17.79 -7.90
CA GLY A 529 20.96 18.48 -8.69
C GLY A 529 20.41 19.04 -10.00
N MET A 530 19.08 19.12 -10.15
CA MET A 530 18.43 19.66 -11.35
C MET A 530 18.38 21.18 -11.29
N SER A 531 18.94 21.83 -12.28
CA SER A 531 18.96 23.29 -12.44
C SER A 531 17.95 23.74 -13.48
N ARG A 532 17.22 24.78 -13.15
CA ARG A 532 16.25 25.47 -14.01
C ARG A 532 16.87 26.78 -14.47
N ILE A 533 17.00 26.97 -15.77
CA ILE A 533 17.65 28.12 -16.36
C ILE A 533 16.63 29.08 -16.94
N PHE A 534 16.73 30.34 -16.54
CA PHE A 534 15.96 31.46 -17.03
C PHE A 534 16.88 32.51 -17.62
N VAL A 535 16.50 33.13 -18.75
CA VAL A 535 17.34 34.12 -19.44
C VAL A 535 16.56 35.40 -19.62
N ALA A 536 17.09 36.48 -19.11
CA ALA A 536 16.54 37.83 -19.29
C ALA A 536 16.80 38.36 -20.73
N PRO A 537 15.97 39.27 -21.26
CA PRO A 537 16.24 39.95 -22.53
C PRO A 537 17.55 40.78 -22.49
N GLU A 538 18.25 40.90 -23.63
CA GLU A 538 19.53 41.61 -23.74
C GLU A 538 19.53 43.06 -23.23
N GLN A 539 18.36 43.68 -23.05
CA GLN A 539 18.22 45.08 -22.62
C GLN A 539 18.44 45.34 -21.14
N GLY A 540 18.77 44.28 -20.39
CA GLY A 540 19.09 44.35 -18.95
C GLY A 540 17.87 44.47 -18.04
N TRP A 541 18.12 44.29 -16.76
CA TRP A 541 17.18 44.42 -15.67
C TRP A 541 16.77 45.85 -15.40
N PRO A 542 15.49 46.23 -15.44
CA PRO A 542 15.06 47.55 -14.97
C PRO A 542 14.89 47.54 -13.45
N ALA A 543 15.80 48.18 -12.75
CA ALA A 543 15.69 48.40 -11.29
C ALA A 543 14.40 49.16 -10.86
N THR A 544 13.64 49.69 -11.80
CA THR A 544 12.45 50.53 -11.57
C THR A 544 11.40 50.37 -12.67
N GLY A 545 11.10 49.09 -13.09
CA GLY A 545 10.14 48.81 -14.15
C GLY A 545 9.04 47.84 -13.74
N PRO A 546 8.03 47.60 -14.59
CA PRO A 546 7.03 46.55 -14.34
C PRO A 546 7.68 45.18 -14.27
N ALA A 547 7.12 44.28 -13.47
CA ALA A 547 7.58 42.90 -13.30
C ALA A 547 7.86 42.21 -14.65
N TYR A 548 9.00 41.53 -14.74
CA TYR A 548 9.39 40.70 -15.88
C TYR A 548 9.11 39.24 -15.60
N GLN A 549 8.42 38.53 -16.50
CA GLN A 549 8.27 37.09 -16.44
C GLN A 549 9.25 36.43 -17.42
N LEU A 550 10.15 35.63 -16.87
CA LEU A 550 11.16 34.86 -17.60
C LEU A 550 10.66 33.40 -17.67
N PRO A 551 10.28 32.89 -18.85
CA PRO A 551 9.89 31.49 -18.99
C PRO A 551 11.12 30.59 -18.87
N LEU A 552 10.89 29.35 -18.41
CA LEU A 552 11.92 28.32 -18.37
C LEU A 552 12.59 28.17 -19.76
N ARG A 553 13.91 28.27 -19.80
CA ARG A 553 14.74 28.13 -21.02
C ARG A 553 15.24 26.71 -21.17
N SER A 554 15.81 26.13 -20.11
CA SER A 554 16.29 24.77 -20.09
C SER A 554 16.25 24.16 -18.67
N LEU A 555 16.20 22.83 -18.61
CA LEU A 555 16.51 22.02 -17.46
C LEU A 555 17.87 21.38 -17.67
N GLU A 556 18.75 21.42 -16.67
CA GLU A 556 20.12 20.92 -16.76
C GLU A 556 20.46 20.08 -15.51
N ASN A 557 21.19 18.97 -15.69
CA ASN A 557 21.73 18.20 -14.58
C ASN A 557 23.25 18.49 -14.39
N CYS A 558 23.81 17.97 -13.30
CA CYS A 558 25.23 18.15 -12.96
C CYS A 558 26.21 17.56 -14.02
N ASN A 559 25.77 16.67 -14.91
CA ASN A 559 26.55 16.08 -15.99
C ASN A 559 26.49 16.89 -17.29
N GLY A 560 25.80 18.02 -17.31
CA GLY A 560 25.65 18.89 -18.48
C GLY A 560 24.63 18.39 -19.50
N GLN A 561 23.85 17.39 -19.15
CA GLN A 561 22.70 16.99 -19.97
C GLN A 561 21.59 18.00 -19.78
N ARG A 562 20.83 18.26 -20.84
CA ARG A 562 19.80 19.30 -20.80
C ARG A 562 18.57 18.99 -21.65
N ILE A 563 17.48 19.66 -21.27
CA ILE A 563 16.23 19.75 -22.01
C ILE A 563 15.99 21.23 -22.34
N ASP A 564 16.03 21.58 -23.60
CA ASP A 564 15.83 22.96 -24.09
C ASP A 564 14.37 23.17 -24.50
N LEU A 565 13.76 24.25 -24.04
CA LEU A 565 12.42 24.69 -24.43
C LEU A 565 12.55 25.78 -25.50
N ILE A 566 12.38 25.41 -26.77
CA ILE A 566 12.52 26.28 -27.92
C ILE A 566 11.22 27.04 -28.18
N ARG A 567 11.30 28.35 -28.35
CA ARG A 567 10.15 29.21 -28.55
C ARG A 567 10.22 29.93 -29.90
N HIS A 568 9.07 30.34 -30.40
CA HIS A 568 8.95 31.29 -31.50
C HIS A 568 9.30 32.73 -31.02
N GLU A 569 9.51 33.66 -31.94
CA GLU A 569 9.77 35.06 -31.60
C GLU A 569 8.60 35.71 -30.81
N ASN A 570 7.38 35.22 -30.98
CA ASN A 570 6.21 35.67 -30.23
C ASN A 570 6.13 35.07 -28.80
N GLY A 571 7.14 34.27 -28.39
CA GLY A 571 7.19 33.61 -27.07
C GLY A 571 6.47 32.27 -26.95
N GLU A 572 5.70 31.84 -27.96
CA GLU A 572 5.01 30.53 -27.94
C GLU A 572 6.00 29.39 -28.03
N LEU A 573 5.70 28.28 -27.27
CA LEU A 573 6.48 27.04 -27.35
C LEU A 573 6.37 26.44 -28.76
N ARG A 574 7.50 26.02 -29.31
CA ARG A 574 7.58 25.36 -30.61
C ARG A 574 8.04 23.94 -30.51
N GLU A 575 9.10 23.68 -29.76
CA GLU A 575 9.79 22.41 -29.71
C GLU A 575 10.50 22.24 -28.37
N ILE A 576 10.57 20.99 -27.87
CA ILE A 576 11.37 20.60 -26.71
C ILE A 576 12.47 19.69 -27.23
N ASN A 577 13.74 20.09 -27.03
CA ASN A 577 14.91 19.37 -27.48
C ASN A 577 15.69 18.81 -26.30
N HIS A 578 15.88 17.52 -26.28
CA HIS A 578 16.64 16.81 -25.26
C HIS A 578 18.05 16.47 -25.80
N SER A 579 19.09 16.70 -25.01
CA SER A 579 20.49 16.40 -25.37
C SER A 579 20.71 14.90 -25.73
N GLY A 580 19.86 14.02 -25.28
CA GLY A 580 19.82 12.57 -25.62
C GLY A 580 19.19 12.26 -26.97
N GLY A 581 18.74 13.26 -27.72
CA GLY A 581 18.22 13.11 -29.10
C GLY A 581 16.70 13.12 -29.21
N TYR A 582 15.92 13.14 -28.12
CA TYR A 582 14.48 13.30 -28.20
C TYR A 582 14.11 14.70 -28.62
N ARG A 583 13.10 14.81 -29.48
CA ARG A 583 12.54 16.05 -29.94
C ARG A 583 11.02 15.98 -29.92
N ILE A 584 10.38 16.92 -29.21
CA ILE A 584 8.91 16.98 -29.11
C ILE A 584 8.45 18.28 -29.74
N ARG A 585 7.60 18.19 -30.78
CA ARG A 585 6.89 19.34 -31.34
C ARG A 585 5.71 19.68 -30.45
N VAL A 586 5.60 20.99 -30.13
CA VAL A 586 4.50 21.54 -29.37
C VAL A 586 3.59 22.33 -30.33
N SER A 587 2.30 21.97 -30.36
CA SER A 587 1.30 22.71 -31.13
C SER A 587 0.54 23.63 -30.17
N VAL A 588 0.49 24.92 -30.51
CA VAL A 588 -0.18 25.95 -29.70
C VAL A 588 -1.28 26.62 -30.51
N GLN A 589 -2.48 26.80 -29.93
CA GLN A 589 -3.57 27.56 -30.49
C GLN A 589 -4.24 28.40 -29.39
N ARG A 590 -4.48 29.69 -29.65
CA ARG A 590 -5.10 30.62 -28.69
C ARG A 590 -4.43 30.63 -27.31
N ASN A 591 -3.09 30.61 -27.28
CA ASN A 591 -2.26 30.51 -26.08
C ASN A 591 -2.54 29.24 -25.22
N ARG A 592 -2.91 28.13 -25.86
CA ARG A 592 -3.09 26.82 -25.24
C ARG A 592 -2.33 25.75 -26.02
N ILE A 593 -1.68 24.84 -25.34
CA ILE A 593 -1.06 23.67 -25.96
C ILE A 593 -2.17 22.71 -26.37
N THR A 594 -2.21 22.38 -27.67
CA THR A 594 -3.24 21.50 -28.24
C THR A 594 -2.71 20.11 -28.58
N ALA A 595 -1.41 19.94 -28.81
CA ALA A 595 -0.81 18.64 -29.07
C ALA A 595 0.69 18.59 -28.78
N LEU A 596 1.16 17.41 -28.40
CA LEU A 596 2.56 17.03 -28.25
C LEU A 596 2.85 15.87 -29.19
N ARG A 597 3.92 15.97 -30.00
CA ARG A 597 4.32 14.93 -30.95
C ARG A 597 5.82 14.62 -30.83
N LEU A 598 6.17 13.36 -30.66
CA LEU A 598 7.56 12.89 -30.74
C LEU A 598 7.98 12.88 -32.21
N LEU A 599 9.03 13.64 -32.51
CA LEU A 599 9.57 13.73 -33.86
C LEU A 599 10.56 12.60 -34.11
N GLU A 600 10.40 11.93 -35.25
CA GLU A 600 11.37 10.98 -35.74
C GLU A 600 12.56 11.67 -36.43
N THR A 601 13.64 10.93 -36.67
CA THR A 601 14.81 11.41 -37.39
C THR A 601 14.51 11.76 -38.84
N SER A 602 13.43 11.19 -39.40
CA SER A 602 13.00 11.49 -40.80
C SER A 602 12.25 12.84 -40.85
N PRO A 603 12.69 13.80 -41.68
CA PRO A 603 12.04 15.11 -41.76
C PRO A 603 10.63 15.08 -42.38
N VAL A 604 10.23 13.97 -43.01
CA VAL A 604 8.93 13.81 -43.70
C VAL A 604 7.84 13.24 -42.77
N SER A 605 8.21 12.62 -41.66
CA SER A 605 7.26 12.07 -40.70
C SER A 605 6.57 13.19 -39.90
N PRO A 606 5.23 13.17 -39.73
CA PRO A 606 4.53 14.11 -38.84
C PRO A 606 4.87 13.91 -37.36
N GLY A 607 5.59 12.83 -37.05
CA GLY A 607 5.91 12.39 -35.69
C GLY A 607 4.73 11.67 -35.00
N THR A 608 5.04 10.83 -34.00
CA THR A 608 4.07 10.09 -33.21
C THR A 608 3.31 11.05 -32.29
N LEU A 609 1.98 11.02 -32.34
CA LEU A 609 1.15 11.80 -31.42
C LEU A 609 1.28 11.20 -30.00
N LEU A 610 1.74 12.00 -29.05
CA LEU A 610 1.84 11.62 -27.65
C LEU A 610 0.57 11.98 -26.88
N MET A 611 0.15 13.26 -27.01
CA MET A 611 -1.02 13.79 -26.30
C MET A 611 -1.72 14.83 -27.18
N ARG A 612 -3.07 14.92 -27.05
CA ARG A 612 -3.92 15.99 -27.59
C ARG A 612 -4.76 16.58 -26.45
N PHE A 613 -5.01 17.89 -26.51
CA PHE A 613 -5.69 18.63 -25.46
C PHE A 613 -6.80 19.51 -26.06
N GLU A 614 -7.96 19.54 -25.40
CA GLU A 614 -9.10 20.35 -25.80
C GLU A 614 -9.56 21.27 -24.67
N TYR A 615 -10.08 22.42 -25.02
CA TYR A 615 -10.39 23.50 -24.08
C TYR A 615 -11.79 24.05 -24.33
N ASP A 616 -12.46 24.48 -23.24
CA ASP A 616 -13.69 25.22 -23.31
C ASP A 616 -13.50 26.68 -23.82
N ALA A 617 -14.59 27.42 -23.94
CA ALA A 617 -14.56 28.82 -24.38
C ALA A 617 -13.83 29.75 -23.37
N ALA A 618 -13.80 29.38 -22.09
CA ALA A 618 -13.07 30.09 -21.03
C ALA A 618 -11.57 29.75 -21.01
N GLY A 619 -11.14 28.73 -21.77
CA GLY A 619 -9.77 28.27 -21.85
C GLY A 619 -9.38 27.29 -20.74
N ASN A 620 -10.34 26.64 -20.10
CA ASN A 620 -10.08 25.53 -19.17
C ASN A 620 -9.88 24.23 -19.96
N LEU A 621 -8.97 23.39 -19.52
CA LEU A 621 -8.68 22.09 -20.11
C LEU A 621 -9.83 21.12 -19.83
N ILE A 622 -10.60 20.73 -20.84
CA ILE A 622 -11.77 19.85 -20.66
C ILE A 622 -11.53 18.40 -21.06
N GLU A 623 -10.60 18.15 -22.00
CA GLU A 623 -10.32 16.79 -22.46
C GLU A 623 -8.84 16.61 -22.79
N THR A 624 -8.33 15.43 -22.46
CA THR A 624 -6.99 14.99 -22.83
C THR A 624 -7.06 13.60 -23.48
N TYR A 625 -6.32 13.43 -24.56
CA TYR A 625 -6.30 12.21 -25.37
C TYR A 625 -4.89 11.64 -25.47
N ASN A 626 -4.77 10.33 -25.31
CA ASN A 626 -3.60 9.53 -25.67
C ASN A 626 -3.80 8.87 -27.04
N SER A 627 -3.06 7.81 -27.37
CA SER A 627 -3.17 7.10 -28.65
C SER A 627 -4.48 6.30 -28.81
N SER A 628 -5.22 6.02 -27.73
CA SER A 628 -6.51 5.34 -27.78
C SER A 628 -7.61 6.20 -28.44
N ASP A 629 -7.37 7.50 -28.59
CA ASP A 629 -8.34 8.51 -29.05
C ASP A 629 -9.60 8.60 -28.19
N ARG A 630 -9.53 8.11 -26.95
CA ARG A 630 -10.55 8.28 -25.90
C ARG A 630 -10.16 9.41 -24.96
N PRO A 631 -11.11 10.30 -24.61
CA PRO A 631 -10.81 11.43 -23.73
C PRO A 631 -10.82 11.05 -22.24
N PHE A 632 -9.84 11.57 -21.51
CA PHE A 632 -9.98 11.83 -20.08
C PHE A 632 -10.60 13.22 -19.92
N ARG A 633 -11.72 13.36 -19.20
CA ARG A 633 -12.57 14.57 -19.18
C ARG A 633 -12.50 15.28 -17.84
N PHE A 634 -12.68 16.61 -17.89
CA PHE A 634 -12.79 17.46 -16.70
C PHE A 634 -14.00 18.39 -16.83
N THR A 635 -14.66 18.69 -15.71
CA THR A 635 -15.64 19.76 -15.59
C THR A 635 -15.19 20.77 -14.54
N TYR A 636 -15.64 22.01 -14.69
CA TYR A 636 -15.21 23.10 -13.82
C TYR A 636 -16.43 23.91 -13.31
N ASP A 637 -16.25 24.55 -12.16
CA ASP A 637 -17.13 25.61 -11.71
C ASP A 637 -16.69 26.99 -12.25
N ASP A 638 -17.46 28.03 -11.91
CA ASP A 638 -17.20 29.40 -12.34
C ASP A 638 -15.85 29.95 -11.84
N ASP A 639 -15.33 29.44 -10.74
CA ASP A 639 -14.02 29.80 -10.20
C ASP A 639 -12.86 29.05 -10.90
N GLY A 640 -13.17 28.06 -11.76
CA GLY A 640 -12.20 27.24 -12.49
C GLY A 640 -11.59 26.15 -11.64
N ARG A 641 -12.29 25.68 -10.60
CA ARG A 641 -11.94 24.48 -9.85
C ARG A 641 -12.53 23.27 -10.57
N VAL A 642 -11.79 22.16 -10.63
CA VAL A 642 -12.30 20.91 -11.17
C VAL A 642 -13.42 20.39 -10.27
N THR A 643 -14.62 20.23 -10.80
CA THR A 643 -15.80 19.67 -10.13
C THR A 643 -15.98 18.19 -10.39
N SER A 644 -15.47 17.68 -11.51
CA SER A 644 -15.39 16.26 -11.78
C SER A 644 -14.29 15.94 -12.77
N TRP A 645 -13.84 14.71 -12.73
CA TRP A 645 -13.08 14.08 -13.79
C TRP A 645 -13.74 12.73 -14.18
N ALA A 646 -13.53 12.30 -15.42
CA ALA A 646 -13.85 10.96 -15.90
C ALA A 646 -12.70 10.43 -16.75
N ASP A 647 -12.29 9.21 -16.49
CA ASP A 647 -11.23 8.53 -17.23
C ASP A 647 -11.72 8.04 -18.60
N ARG A 648 -10.85 7.38 -19.37
CA ARG A 648 -11.15 6.88 -20.73
C ARG A 648 -12.08 5.67 -20.74
N ASN A 649 -12.30 5.05 -19.57
CA ASN A 649 -13.25 3.96 -19.35
C ASN A 649 -14.58 4.46 -18.74
N ASP A 650 -14.79 5.79 -18.72
CA ASP A 650 -15.94 6.46 -18.14
C ASP A 650 -16.11 6.28 -16.62
N SER A 651 -15.09 5.84 -15.91
CA SER A 651 -15.03 5.92 -14.44
C SER A 651 -14.69 7.35 -14.03
N GLY A 652 -15.42 7.90 -13.05
CA GLY A 652 -15.24 9.31 -12.72
C GLY A 652 -15.43 9.62 -11.23
N TYR A 653 -14.99 10.80 -10.84
CA TYR A 653 -15.09 11.29 -9.47
C TYR A 653 -15.59 12.75 -9.45
N ARG A 654 -16.37 13.12 -8.43
CA ARG A 654 -16.94 14.48 -8.31
C ARG A 654 -16.56 15.10 -6.98
N PHE A 655 -16.31 16.42 -7.00
CA PHE A 655 -15.94 17.23 -5.84
C PHE A 655 -17.02 18.29 -5.57
N ILE A 656 -17.36 18.47 -4.30
CA ILE A 656 -18.25 19.51 -3.82
C ILE A 656 -17.45 20.44 -2.90
N TYR A 657 -17.46 21.73 -3.22
CA TYR A 657 -16.71 22.76 -2.51
C TYR A 657 -17.59 23.59 -1.58
N ASP A 658 -16.99 24.07 -0.48
CA ASP A 658 -17.60 25.11 0.36
C ASP A 658 -17.38 26.52 -0.23
N GLN A 659 -17.89 27.54 0.45
CA GLN A 659 -17.73 28.94 0.03
C GLN A 659 -16.26 29.42 0.09
N SER A 660 -15.41 28.77 0.88
CA SER A 660 -13.98 29.05 0.96
C SER A 660 -13.16 28.32 -0.10
N GLY A 661 -13.81 27.49 -0.94
CA GLY A 661 -13.14 26.72 -2.01
C GLY A 661 -12.50 25.41 -1.57
N ARG A 662 -12.84 24.92 -0.36
CA ARG A 662 -12.35 23.65 0.19
C ARG A 662 -13.33 22.54 -0.18
N VAL A 663 -12.81 21.34 -0.49
CA VAL A 663 -13.63 20.17 -0.76
C VAL A 663 -14.31 19.70 0.53
N THR A 664 -15.62 19.65 0.55
CA THR A 664 -16.41 19.10 1.67
C THR A 664 -16.90 17.70 1.40
N ARG A 665 -16.97 17.29 0.13
CA ARG A 665 -17.41 15.97 -0.26
C ARG A 665 -16.76 15.52 -1.57
N GLY A 666 -16.19 14.32 -1.56
CA GLY A 666 -15.79 13.57 -2.72
C GLY A 666 -16.80 12.46 -3.01
N ILE A 667 -17.15 12.21 -4.27
CA ILE A 667 -18.15 11.22 -4.67
C ILE A 667 -17.59 10.41 -5.84
N GLY A 668 -17.22 9.18 -5.56
CA GLY A 668 -16.83 8.20 -6.57
C GLY A 668 -18.02 7.43 -7.16
N PRO A 669 -17.79 6.69 -8.26
CA PRO A 669 -18.81 5.86 -8.89
C PRO A 669 -19.27 4.79 -7.90
N ASP A 670 -20.58 4.52 -7.88
CA ASP A 670 -21.20 3.53 -6.98
C ASP A 670 -20.85 3.66 -5.49
N GLY A 671 -20.38 4.86 -5.08
CA GLY A 671 -19.97 5.15 -3.71
C GLY A 671 -18.49 4.82 -3.42
N PHE A 672 -17.75 4.23 -4.35
CA PHE A 672 -16.33 3.91 -4.15
C PHE A 672 -15.49 5.17 -3.85
N LEU A 673 -14.62 5.06 -2.85
CA LEU A 673 -13.76 6.14 -2.36
C LEU A 673 -14.50 7.44 -2.00
N SER A 674 -15.83 7.41 -1.85
CA SER A 674 -16.60 8.59 -1.46
C SER A 674 -16.20 9.03 -0.06
N ALA A 675 -16.08 10.34 0.13
CA ALA A 675 -15.62 10.89 1.40
C ALA A 675 -16.36 12.17 1.76
N THR A 676 -16.39 12.49 3.05
CA THR A 676 -16.83 13.78 3.57
C THR A 676 -15.74 14.41 4.43
N LEU A 677 -15.58 15.72 4.31
CA LEU A 677 -14.60 16.48 5.07
C LEU A 677 -15.29 17.60 5.86
N THR A 678 -14.86 17.79 7.08
CA THR A 678 -15.27 18.93 7.92
C THR A 678 -14.02 19.61 8.47
N TYR A 679 -14.07 20.95 8.53
CA TYR A 679 -12.94 21.80 8.89
C TYR A 679 -13.30 22.61 10.13
N ASP A 680 -12.41 22.65 11.11
CA ASP A 680 -12.46 23.55 12.27
C ASP A 680 -11.21 24.42 12.26
N ASP A 681 -11.35 25.62 11.75
CA ASP A 681 -10.26 26.60 11.62
C ASP A 681 -9.76 27.08 12.98
N THR A 682 -10.63 27.07 14.03
CA THR A 682 -10.28 27.48 15.38
C THR A 682 -9.33 26.47 16.04
N GLN A 683 -9.60 25.20 15.86
CA GLN A 683 -8.77 24.11 16.40
C GLN A 683 -7.71 23.65 15.42
N ARG A 684 -7.71 24.16 14.18
CA ARG A 684 -6.87 23.71 13.06
C ARG A 684 -6.95 22.20 12.88
N THR A 685 -8.17 21.71 12.71
CA THR A 685 -8.43 20.29 12.51
C THR A 685 -9.29 20.03 11.28
N THR A 686 -8.95 18.96 10.59
CA THR A 686 -9.77 18.40 9.50
C THR A 686 -10.19 16.99 9.88
N VAL A 687 -11.47 16.69 9.78
CA VAL A 687 -12.00 15.34 9.93
C VAL A 687 -12.36 14.82 8.55
N TYR A 688 -11.67 13.77 8.13
CA TYR A 688 -11.93 13.02 6.91
C TYR A 688 -12.71 11.75 7.26
N THR A 689 -13.88 11.57 6.70
CA THR A 689 -14.71 10.38 6.86
C THR A 689 -14.81 9.66 5.52
N ASN A 690 -14.34 8.45 5.45
CA ASN A 690 -14.29 7.63 4.25
C ASN A 690 -15.66 7.03 3.89
N SER A 691 -15.72 6.26 2.78
CA SER A 691 -16.95 5.64 2.25
C SER A 691 -17.60 4.63 3.20
N LEU A 692 -16.83 4.03 4.11
CA LEU A 692 -17.31 3.11 5.15
C LEU A 692 -17.76 3.81 6.44
N GLY A 693 -17.71 5.15 6.49
CA GLY A 693 -18.06 5.95 7.66
C GLY A 693 -16.95 6.02 8.73
N HIS A 694 -15.74 5.59 8.43
CA HIS A 694 -14.61 5.67 9.33
C HIS A 694 -13.96 7.05 9.27
N SER A 695 -13.78 7.70 10.42
CA SER A 695 -13.24 9.07 10.51
C SER A 695 -11.80 9.09 10.97
N THR A 696 -10.95 9.80 10.23
CA THR A 696 -9.57 10.15 10.61
C THR A 696 -9.51 11.65 10.87
N THR A 697 -8.90 12.06 11.97
CA THR A 697 -8.75 13.47 12.34
C THR A 697 -7.30 13.90 12.17
N TYR A 698 -7.11 14.99 11.41
CA TYR A 698 -5.81 15.63 11.19
C TYR A 698 -5.78 16.96 11.92
N ARG A 699 -4.77 17.16 12.78
CA ARG A 699 -4.51 18.44 13.43
C ARG A 699 -3.21 19.03 12.90
N TYR A 700 -3.22 20.29 12.53
CA TYR A 700 -2.07 21.00 11.99
C TYR A 700 -1.73 22.27 12.80
N ASN A 701 -0.47 22.72 12.67
CA ASN A 701 0.02 23.94 13.31
C ASN A 701 -0.21 25.17 12.42
N GLU A 702 0.31 26.33 12.83
CA GLU A 702 0.19 27.62 12.13
C GLU A 702 0.91 27.62 10.77
N LEU A 703 1.88 26.75 10.57
CA LEU A 703 2.62 26.59 9.31
C LEU A 703 1.94 25.59 8.36
N GLY A 704 0.74 25.08 8.69
CA GLY A 704 0.06 24.09 7.88
C GLY A 704 0.72 22.69 7.90
N GLN A 705 1.51 22.37 8.93
CA GLN A 705 2.15 21.07 9.09
C GLN A 705 1.27 20.19 9.96
N VAL A 706 0.97 18.96 9.52
CA VAL A 706 0.20 18.01 10.33
C VAL A 706 1.04 17.58 11.53
N VAL A 707 0.57 17.90 12.72
CA VAL A 707 1.23 17.57 14.00
C VAL A 707 0.62 16.37 14.71
N ARG A 708 -0.61 15.99 14.34
CA ARG A 708 -1.28 14.79 14.87
C ARG A 708 -2.24 14.23 13.83
N GLU A 709 -2.17 12.94 13.65
CA GLU A 709 -3.15 12.14 12.93
C GLU A 709 -3.77 11.14 13.89
N THR A 710 -5.11 11.13 14.00
CA THR A 710 -5.85 10.21 14.85
C THR A 710 -6.72 9.32 13.96
N CYS A 711 -6.45 8.02 13.96
CA CYS A 711 -7.18 7.04 13.16
C CYS A 711 -8.60 6.77 13.72
N PRO A 712 -9.48 6.08 12.99
CA PRO A 712 -10.86 5.77 13.43
C PRO A 712 -10.95 5.00 14.76
N LEU A 713 -9.91 4.29 15.15
CA LEU A 713 -9.83 3.57 16.43
C LEU A 713 -9.35 4.45 17.59
N GLY A 714 -9.15 5.77 17.37
CA GLY A 714 -8.67 6.71 18.38
C GLY A 714 -7.15 6.70 18.61
N ASN A 715 -6.41 5.88 17.89
CA ASN A 715 -4.95 5.83 17.98
C ASN A 715 -4.33 7.04 17.27
N SER A 716 -3.34 7.68 17.90
CA SER A 716 -2.72 8.90 17.37
C SER A 716 -1.25 8.71 17.03
N THR A 717 -0.85 9.19 15.86
CA THR A 717 0.55 9.45 15.50
C THR A 717 0.84 10.93 15.66
N ILE A 718 1.95 11.30 16.29
CA ILE A 718 2.34 12.69 16.57
C ILE A 718 3.61 13.00 15.78
N PHE A 719 3.68 14.22 15.21
CA PHE A 719 4.79 14.69 14.41
C PHE A 719 5.27 16.04 14.94
N GLU A 720 6.59 16.24 14.94
CA GLU A 720 7.22 17.53 15.23
C GLU A 720 8.05 17.93 13.99
N TRP A 721 7.93 19.18 13.59
CA TRP A 721 8.53 19.74 12.38
C TRP A 721 9.30 21.01 12.71
N ASP A 722 10.30 21.31 11.92
CA ASP A 722 10.86 22.63 11.87
C ASP A 722 10.11 23.54 10.87
N ARG A 723 10.49 24.83 10.84
CA ARG A 723 9.85 25.79 9.93
C ARG A 723 10.07 25.53 8.43
N TYR A 724 11.00 24.64 8.08
CA TYR A 724 11.35 24.26 6.69
C TYR A 724 10.71 22.93 6.28
N ASP A 725 9.66 22.48 6.95
CA ASP A 725 8.95 21.22 6.72
C ASP A 725 9.86 19.99 6.86
N ARG A 726 10.91 20.06 7.71
CA ARG A 726 11.75 18.93 8.02
C ARG A 726 11.24 18.23 9.27
N LEU A 727 10.99 16.92 9.17
CA LEU A 727 10.52 16.13 10.31
C LEU A 727 11.62 16.01 11.36
N LEU A 728 11.34 16.44 12.60
CA LEU A 728 12.23 16.34 13.75
C LEU A 728 11.92 15.10 14.60
N CYS A 729 10.64 14.76 14.72
CA CYS A 729 10.20 13.69 15.60
C CYS A 729 8.92 13.06 15.07
N ARG A 730 8.82 11.72 15.21
CA ARG A 730 7.58 10.97 14.99
C ARG A 730 7.35 10.03 16.15
N THR A 731 6.20 10.16 16.82
CA THR A 731 5.76 9.25 17.87
C THR A 731 4.57 8.44 17.37
N ASP A 732 4.71 7.13 17.37
CA ASP A 732 3.67 6.21 16.93
C ASP A 732 2.56 6.01 18.00
N PRO A 733 1.45 5.32 17.68
CA PRO A 733 0.37 5.08 18.63
C PRO A 733 0.75 4.34 19.91
N LEU A 734 1.86 3.62 19.91
CA LEU A 734 2.40 2.92 21.08
C LEU A 734 3.34 3.80 21.92
N GLY A 735 3.48 5.08 21.59
CA GLY A 735 4.39 6.02 22.26
C GLY A 735 5.86 5.86 21.87
N ARG A 736 6.18 5.04 20.86
CA ARG A 736 7.57 4.84 20.42
C ARG A 736 7.98 6.03 19.55
N THR A 737 9.07 6.68 19.93
CA THR A 737 9.52 7.92 19.31
C THR A 737 10.77 7.70 18.46
N THR A 738 10.72 8.14 17.19
CA THR A 738 11.87 8.26 16.29
C THR A 738 12.23 9.72 16.13
N ARG A 739 13.51 10.09 16.33
CA ARG A 739 14.04 11.45 16.19
C ARG A 739 14.96 11.57 15.00
N TYR A 740 14.88 12.72 14.32
CA TYR A 740 15.65 13.05 13.13
C TYR A 740 16.47 14.32 13.40
N GLU A 741 17.76 14.25 13.15
CA GLU A 741 18.66 15.40 13.24
C GLU A 741 19.11 15.77 11.82
N HIS A 742 19.08 17.06 11.52
CA HIS A 742 19.47 17.57 10.21
C HIS A 742 20.77 18.38 10.31
N ASP A 743 21.61 18.30 9.27
CA ASP A 743 22.76 19.19 9.14
C ASP A 743 22.33 20.60 8.68
N VAL A 744 23.28 21.50 8.51
CA VAL A 744 23.01 22.90 8.08
C VAL A 744 22.34 22.97 6.71
N ASP A 745 22.61 22.01 5.83
CA ASP A 745 22.06 21.92 4.48
C ASP A 745 20.70 21.22 4.43
N GLY A 746 20.26 20.69 5.57
CA GLY A 746 18.97 20.00 5.71
C GLY A 746 18.99 18.52 5.34
N ASN A 747 20.15 17.90 5.23
CA ASN A 747 20.26 16.46 5.07
C ASN A 747 20.01 15.78 6.43
N VAL A 748 19.45 14.58 6.44
CA VAL A 748 19.23 13.81 7.68
C VAL A 748 20.58 13.25 8.15
N ALA A 749 21.23 13.95 9.11
CA ALA A 749 22.52 13.59 9.64
C ALA A 749 22.48 12.47 10.68
N ALA A 750 21.34 12.32 11.38
CA ALA A 750 21.12 11.20 12.30
C ALA A 750 19.65 10.83 12.44
N VAL A 751 19.42 9.54 12.71
CA VAL A 751 18.11 8.98 13.08
C VAL A 751 18.28 8.18 14.36
N THR A 752 17.57 8.54 15.41
CA THR A 752 17.51 7.81 16.69
C THR A 752 16.15 7.14 16.82
N ARG A 753 16.11 5.82 16.94
CA ARG A 753 14.89 5.02 17.12
C ARG A 753 14.46 4.95 18.59
N ALA A 754 13.25 4.45 18.82
CA ALA A 754 12.68 4.31 20.16
C ALA A 754 13.47 3.37 21.09
N ASP A 755 14.18 2.39 20.54
CA ASP A 755 15.07 1.47 21.26
C ASP A 755 16.44 2.10 21.62
N GLY A 756 16.66 3.37 21.27
CA GLY A 756 17.91 4.10 21.46
C GLY A 756 18.97 3.83 20.40
N THR A 757 18.72 2.95 19.44
CA THR A 757 19.64 2.71 18.32
C THR A 757 19.75 3.95 17.43
N ARG A 758 20.97 4.26 16.97
CA ARG A 758 21.26 5.47 16.21
C ARG A 758 22.00 5.15 14.91
N ALA A 759 21.48 5.67 13.80
CA ALA A 759 22.17 5.71 12.52
C ALA A 759 22.63 7.15 12.24
N THR A 760 23.80 7.33 11.60
CA THR A 760 24.35 8.65 11.26
C THR A 760 24.87 8.69 9.83
N ALA A 761 24.86 9.87 9.21
CA ALA A 761 25.46 10.11 7.90
C ALA A 761 26.13 11.49 7.85
N THR A 762 27.21 11.59 7.05
CA THR A 762 27.83 12.85 6.68
C THR A 762 27.74 13.03 5.17
N PHE A 763 27.67 14.27 4.69
CA PHE A 763 27.40 14.59 3.29
C PHE A 763 28.47 15.51 2.70
N ASN A 764 28.59 15.52 1.36
CA ASN A 764 29.40 16.49 0.61
C ASN A 764 28.53 17.66 0.13
N ASP A 765 29.13 18.60 -0.60
CA ASP A 765 28.45 19.78 -1.15
C ASP A 765 27.35 19.45 -2.17
N PHE A 766 27.41 18.26 -2.79
CA PHE A 766 26.33 17.72 -3.63
C PHE A 766 25.20 17.05 -2.83
N ARG A 767 25.21 17.15 -1.47
CA ARG A 767 24.29 16.46 -0.53
C ARG A 767 24.26 14.94 -0.70
N LYS A 768 25.37 14.36 -1.16
CA LYS A 768 25.58 12.91 -1.28
C LYS A 768 26.31 12.39 -0.03
N ALA A 769 25.89 11.26 0.50
CA ALA A 769 26.50 10.67 1.68
C ALA A 769 27.98 10.34 1.44
N LEU A 770 28.89 10.84 2.28
CA LEU A 770 30.31 10.47 2.32
C LEU A 770 30.55 9.27 3.23
N VAL A 771 29.89 9.26 4.37
CA VAL A 771 29.94 8.17 5.35
C VAL A 771 28.53 7.93 5.86
N ALA A 772 28.12 6.68 5.95
CA ALA A 772 26.88 6.27 6.60
C ALA A 772 27.20 5.16 7.63
N ILE A 773 26.72 5.34 8.87
CA ILE A 773 26.92 4.41 9.97
C ILE A 773 25.56 3.89 10.39
N GLY A 774 25.33 2.60 10.26
CA GLY A 774 24.09 1.95 10.69
C GLY A 774 23.99 1.79 12.21
N PRO A 775 22.82 1.42 12.75
CA PRO A 775 22.59 1.27 14.19
C PRO A 775 23.55 0.26 14.86
N GLY A 776 24.02 -0.75 14.12
CA GLY A 776 25.01 -1.74 14.60
C GLY A 776 26.47 -1.33 14.41
N GLY A 777 26.78 -0.07 14.03
CA GLY A 777 28.14 0.41 13.78
C GLY A 777 28.71 0.06 12.39
N ALA A 778 27.96 -0.65 11.55
CA ALA A 778 28.34 -0.95 10.16
C ALA A 778 28.57 0.35 9.38
N THR A 779 29.76 0.55 8.85
CA THR A 779 30.19 1.83 8.26
C THR A 779 30.40 1.67 6.75
N TRP A 780 29.63 2.43 5.98
CA TRP A 780 29.79 2.60 4.53
C TRP A 780 30.50 3.89 4.22
N LYS A 781 31.41 3.88 3.22
CA LYS A 781 32.13 5.09 2.77
C LYS A 781 32.00 5.25 1.25
N TYR A 782 31.77 6.48 0.82
CA TYR A 782 31.51 6.80 -0.59
C TYR A 782 32.48 7.88 -1.06
N ALA A 783 32.84 7.83 -2.34
CA ALA A 783 33.58 8.91 -2.99
C ALA A 783 32.90 9.28 -4.32
N TYR A 784 33.05 10.54 -4.72
CA TYR A 784 32.40 11.11 -5.87
C TYR A 784 33.40 11.89 -6.72
N ASP A 785 33.07 12.08 -8.02
CA ASP A 785 33.81 13.03 -8.88
C ASP A 785 33.28 14.47 -8.72
N ASP A 786 33.85 15.38 -9.49
CA ASP A 786 33.49 16.82 -9.47
C ASP A 786 32.10 17.13 -10.04
N ARG A 787 31.42 16.12 -10.60
CA ARG A 787 30.04 16.21 -11.09
C ARG A 787 29.05 15.53 -10.15
N GLY A 788 29.54 15.03 -9.01
CA GLY A 788 28.73 14.29 -8.03
C GLY A 788 28.42 12.84 -8.42
N ASN A 789 29.08 12.26 -9.44
CA ASN A 789 28.94 10.84 -9.76
C ASN A 789 29.77 10.01 -8.79
N ARG A 790 29.20 8.91 -8.28
CA ARG A 790 29.85 8.06 -7.28
C ARG A 790 30.95 7.22 -7.91
N THR A 791 32.22 7.47 -7.54
CA THR A 791 33.38 6.77 -8.09
C THR A 791 33.82 5.58 -7.27
N LYS A 792 33.44 5.50 -5.98
CA LYS A 792 33.85 4.44 -5.09
C LYS A 792 32.84 4.19 -3.96
N VAL A 793 32.66 2.92 -3.60
CA VAL A 793 31.99 2.47 -2.39
C VAL A 793 32.94 1.57 -1.61
N VAL A 794 32.99 1.75 -0.30
CA VAL A 794 33.65 0.85 0.64
C VAL A 794 32.57 0.35 1.59
N ASP A 795 32.36 -0.95 1.63
CA ASP A 795 31.39 -1.58 2.51
C ASP A 795 31.90 -1.72 3.96
N PRO A 796 31.09 -2.18 4.91
CA PRO A 796 31.51 -2.32 6.31
C PRO A 796 32.62 -3.35 6.55
N VAL A 797 32.85 -4.31 5.65
CA VAL A 797 33.95 -5.29 5.75
C VAL A 797 35.21 -4.82 5.02
N GLY A 798 35.19 -3.65 4.39
CA GLY A 798 36.31 -3.03 3.69
C GLY A 798 36.43 -3.40 2.21
N ALA A 799 35.48 -4.13 1.65
CA ALA A 799 35.45 -4.42 0.21
C ALA A 799 35.19 -3.16 -0.62
N VAL A 800 35.90 -3.01 -1.73
CA VAL A 800 35.89 -1.78 -2.53
C VAL A 800 35.31 -2.03 -3.91
N THR A 801 34.20 -1.36 -4.23
CA THR A 801 33.63 -1.29 -5.58
C THR A 801 33.97 0.07 -6.21
N LYS A 802 34.45 0.07 -7.47
CA LYS A 802 34.82 1.28 -8.22
C LYS A 802 33.92 1.45 -9.44
N TYR A 803 33.60 2.70 -9.75
CA TYR A 803 32.76 3.12 -10.86
C TYR A 803 33.51 4.06 -11.78
N SER A 804 33.37 3.88 -13.08
CA SER A 804 33.98 4.74 -14.10
C SER A 804 32.88 5.30 -15.01
N TYR A 805 33.04 6.52 -15.43
CA TYR A 805 32.07 7.24 -16.25
C TYR A 805 32.70 7.73 -17.56
N ASN A 806 31.89 7.92 -18.61
CA ASN A 806 32.32 8.56 -19.83
C ASN A 806 32.19 10.09 -19.70
N ASP A 807 32.59 10.85 -20.74
CA ASP A 807 32.57 12.31 -20.74
C ASP A 807 31.16 12.93 -20.56
N CYS A 808 30.11 12.18 -20.92
CA CYS A 808 28.72 12.58 -20.72
C CYS A 808 28.20 12.21 -19.31
N GLY A 809 29.04 11.69 -18.42
CA GLY A 809 28.63 11.23 -17.08
C GLY A 809 27.88 9.89 -17.08
N ASN A 810 27.82 9.17 -18.21
CA ASN A 810 27.22 7.85 -18.25
C ASN A 810 28.21 6.79 -17.73
N LEU A 811 27.73 5.81 -16.95
CA LEU A 811 28.56 4.74 -16.44
C LEU A 811 29.19 3.95 -17.59
N SER A 812 30.49 3.77 -17.56
CA SER A 812 31.25 3.03 -18.56
C SER A 812 31.81 1.71 -18.04
N ALA A 813 32.06 1.63 -16.72
CA ALA A 813 32.49 0.37 -16.11
C ALA A 813 32.23 0.33 -14.59
N VAL A 814 32.07 -0.89 -14.06
CA VAL A 814 32.13 -1.21 -12.64
C VAL A 814 33.22 -2.25 -12.42
N THR A 815 34.01 -2.05 -11.37
CA THR A 815 35.03 -3.00 -10.92
C THR A 815 34.69 -3.40 -9.49
N ASP A 816 34.43 -4.69 -9.26
CA ASP A 816 34.12 -5.24 -7.95
C ASP A 816 35.35 -5.33 -7.03
N ALA A 817 35.14 -5.78 -5.80
CA ALA A 817 36.20 -5.93 -4.81
C ALA A 817 37.25 -6.98 -5.16
N LEU A 818 36.92 -7.93 -6.06
CA LEU A 818 37.83 -8.98 -6.57
C LEU A 818 38.62 -8.51 -7.79
N GLY A 819 38.35 -7.30 -8.31
CA GLY A 819 38.96 -6.76 -9.51
C GLY A 819 38.26 -7.16 -10.80
N ASN A 820 37.12 -7.84 -10.75
CA ASN A 820 36.35 -8.18 -11.94
C ASN A 820 35.71 -6.92 -12.53
N LYS A 821 35.93 -6.68 -13.83
CA LYS A 821 35.46 -5.49 -14.52
C LYS A 821 34.31 -5.83 -15.48
N THR A 822 33.18 -5.18 -15.30
CA THR A 822 32.07 -5.17 -16.25
C THR A 822 32.03 -3.83 -16.97
N SER A 823 31.91 -3.81 -18.30
CA SER A 823 31.97 -2.61 -19.12
C SER A 823 30.66 -2.39 -19.90
N PHE A 824 30.36 -1.14 -20.23
CA PHE A 824 29.07 -0.70 -20.78
C PHE A 824 29.20 0.24 -21.93
N THR A 825 28.25 0.16 -22.87
CA THR A 825 28.04 1.20 -23.88
C THR A 825 26.60 1.74 -23.82
N THR A 826 26.45 3.04 -24.00
CA THR A 826 25.16 3.74 -23.96
C THR A 826 24.91 4.53 -25.24
N ASN A 827 23.63 4.85 -25.49
CA ASN A 827 23.29 5.87 -26.47
C ASN A 827 23.48 7.28 -25.90
N THR A 828 23.12 8.31 -26.68
CA THR A 828 23.24 9.74 -26.30
C THR A 828 22.34 10.11 -25.12
N ALA A 829 21.20 9.42 -24.91
CA ALA A 829 20.34 9.61 -23.77
C ALA A 829 20.85 8.88 -22.51
N GLY A 830 22.01 8.20 -22.56
CA GLY A 830 22.56 7.42 -21.46
C GLY A 830 21.95 6.03 -21.31
N LEU A 831 21.08 5.61 -22.23
CA LEU A 831 20.43 4.30 -22.18
C LEU A 831 21.35 3.21 -22.72
N LEU A 832 21.32 2.04 -22.09
CA LEU A 832 22.14 0.89 -22.41
C LEU A 832 21.97 0.41 -23.85
N LEU A 833 23.10 0.09 -24.49
CA LEU A 833 23.18 -0.63 -25.75
C LEU A 833 23.92 -1.95 -25.63
N SER A 834 24.94 -2.02 -24.77
CA SER A 834 25.62 -3.29 -24.52
C SER A 834 26.27 -3.36 -23.14
N SER A 835 26.43 -4.57 -22.65
CA SER A 835 27.21 -4.87 -21.46
C SER A 835 28.17 -6.04 -21.71
N THR A 836 29.42 -5.90 -21.30
CA THR A 836 30.44 -6.91 -21.40
C THR A 836 30.86 -7.33 -20.00
N ASN A 837 30.65 -8.60 -19.66
CA ASN A 837 31.00 -9.13 -18.35
C ASN A 837 32.53 -9.34 -18.21
N PRO A 838 33.05 -9.67 -17.01
CA PRO A 838 34.48 -9.89 -16.79
C PRO A 838 35.12 -10.99 -17.63
N LEU A 839 34.30 -11.91 -18.16
CA LEU A 839 34.74 -12.99 -19.06
C LEU A 839 34.78 -12.57 -20.54
N GLY A 840 34.53 -11.27 -20.83
CA GLY A 840 34.50 -10.75 -22.21
C GLY A 840 33.25 -11.07 -23.01
N LYS A 841 32.23 -11.68 -22.40
CA LYS A 841 30.95 -12.01 -23.08
C LYS A 841 30.04 -10.76 -23.05
N THR A 842 29.40 -10.49 -24.20
CA THR A 842 28.63 -9.27 -24.42
C THR A 842 27.16 -9.57 -24.70
N THR A 843 26.27 -8.97 -23.94
CA THR A 843 24.83 -8.86 -24.25
C THR A 843 24.57 -7.51 -24.92
N ARG A 844 23.66 -7.45 -25.91
CA ARG A 844 23.30 -6.23 -26.64
C ARG A 844 21.80 -6.00 -26.62
N CYS A 845 21.38 -4.73 -26.72
CA CYS A 845 19.98 -4.40 -26.92
C CYS A 845 19.82 -3.29 -27.95
N THR A 846 18.67 -3.28 -28.63
CA THR A 846 18.22 -2.16 -29.48
C THR A 846 17.02 -1.49 -28.84
N ARG A 847 16.78 -0.24 -29.27
CA ARG A 847 15.70 0.58 -28.66
C ARG A 847 14.89 1.30 -29.73
N ASP A 848 13.63 1.58 -29.41
CA ASP A 848 12.75 2.40 -30.24
C ASP A 848 12.99 3.92 -30.03
N SER A 849 12.17 4.72 -30.71
CA SER A 849 12.23 6.19 -30.62
C SER A 849 11.83 6.75 -29.24
N PHE A 850 11.19 5.95 -28.39
CA PHE A 850 10.86 6.27 -26.99
C PHE A 850 11.98 5.87 -26.00
N GLY A 851 13.03 5.21 -26.50
CA GLY A 851 14.12 4.68 -25.69
C GLY A 851 13.84 3.33 -25.05
N ARG A 852 12.73 2.66 -25.39
CA ARG A 852 12.33 1.34 -24.84
C ARG A 852 13.06 0.23 -25.59
N VAL A 853 13.37 -0.87 -24.89
CA VAL A 853 14.09 -2.01 -25.46
C VAL A 853 13.21 -2.77 -26.46
N THR A 854 13.67 -2.93 -27.68
CA THR A 854 12.98 -3.69 -28.74
C THR A 854 13.60 -5.06 -29.02
N THR A 855 14.92 -5.20 -28.79
CA THR A 855 15.56 -6.52 -28.85
C THR A 855 16.56 -6.67 -27.72
N VAL A 856 16.74 -7.92 -27.27
CA VAL A 856 17.83 -8.30 -26.38
C VAL A 856 18.52 -9.52 -27.01
N THR A 857 19.81 -9.39 -27.27
CA THR A 857 20.65 -10.49 -27.76
C THR A 857 21.60 -10.89 -26.64
N ASP A 858 21.48 -12.13 -26.19
CA ASP A 858 22.31 -12.69 -25.12
C ASP A 858 23.75 -12.98 -25.57
N THR A 859 24.57 -13.47 -24.66
CA THR A 859 25.98 -13.80 -24.91
C THR A 859 26.18 -15.00 -25.84
N LEU A 860 25.15 -15.76 -26.15
CA LEU A 860 25.14 -16.91 -27.07
C LEU A 860 24.61 -16.53 -28.46
N GLY A 861 24.10 -15.31 -28.62
CA GLY A 861 23.52 -14.81 -29.87
C GLY A 861 21.99 -15.03 -29.97
N ASN A 862 21.36 -15.55 -28.92
CA ASN A 862 19.90 -15.71 -28.88
C ASN A 862 19.24 -14.34 -28.72
N THR A 863 18.22 -14.07 -29.56
CA THR A 863 17.56 -12.76 -29.56
C THR A 863 16.10 -12.87 -29.16
N THR A 864 15.71 -12.09 -28.13
CA THR A 864 14.32 -11.85 -27.74
C THR A 864 13.86 -10.54 -28.38
N HIS A 865 12.68 -10.54 -29.01
CA HIS A 865 12.03 -9.34 -29.57
C HIS A 865 10.90 -8.88 -28.67
N ILE A 866 10.75 -7.56 -28.53
CA ILE A 866 9.76 -6.91 -27.67
C ILE A 866 9.09 -5.80 -28.46
N GLU A 867 7.75 -5.76 -28.46
CA GLU A 867 6.95 -4.67 -29.01
C GLU A 867 6.15 -3.99 -27.92
N TRP A 868 5.97 -2.68 -28.06
CA TRP A 868 5.30 -1.82 -27.10
C TRP A 868 4.11 -1.09 -27.74
N THR A 869 3.11 -0.75 -26.95
CA THR A 869 2.11 0.27 -27.35
C THR A 869 2.73 1.65 -27.25
N ASP A 870 2.08 2.67 -27.81
CA ASP A 870 2.59 4.05 -27.71
C ASP A 870 2.68 4.54 -26.25
N GLU A 871 1.80 4.10 -25.35
CA GLU A 871 1.80 4.40 -23.91
C GLU A 871 2.82 3.59 -23.11
N GLY A 872 3.63 2.75 -23.76
CA GLY A 872 4.69 1.99 -23.07
C GLY A 872 4.21 0.71 -22.39
N LYS A 873 3.06 0.18 -22.78
CA LYS A 873 2.56 -1.14 -22.35
C LYS A 873 3.14 -2.23 -23.27
N LEU A 874 3.46 -3.39 -22.71
CA LEU A 874 3.97 -4.52 -23.48
C LEU A 874 2.89 -5.03 -24.44
N LYS A 875 3.21 -5.10 -25.75
CA LYS A 875 2.29 -5.58 -26.80
C LYS A 875 2.59 -7.02 -27.20
N SER A 876 3.86 -7.32 -27.41
CA SER A 876 4.30 -8.67 -27.72
C SER A 876 5.72 -8.94 -27.21
N ARG A 877 6.02 -10.22 -26.95
CA ARG A 877 7.35 -10.72 -26.66
C ARG A 877 7.58 -12.02 -27.43
N THR A 878 8.59 -12.07 -28.29
CA THR A 878 8.98 -13.28 -29.03
C THR A 878 10.33 -13.77 -28.49
N ALA A 879 10.34 -14.97 -27.94
CA ALA A 879 11.53 -15.63 -27.43
C ALA A 879 12.43 -16.12 -28.56
N PRO A 880 13.71 -16.47 -28.31
CA PRO A 880 14.66 -16.94 -29.34
C PRO A 880 14.24 -18.22 -30.07
N ASP A 881 13.40 -19.04 -29.46
CA ASP A 881 12.82 -20.25 -30.07
C ASP A 881 11.63 -19.95 -31.00
N GLY A 882 11.24 -18.69 -31.13
CA GLY A 882 10.12 -18.22 -31.96
C GLY A 882 8.77 -18.27 -31.27
N THR A 883 8.70 -18.73 -30.03
CA THR A 883 7.44 -18.64 -29.22
C THR A 883 7.11 -17.20 -28.88
N SER A 884 5.83 -16.86 -28.95
CA SER A 884 5.39 -15.48 -28.75
C SER A 884 4.26 -15.38 -27.74
N GLU A 885 4.31 -14.33 -26.94
CA GLU A 885 3.26 -13.91 -26.01
C GLU A 885 2.72 -12.57 -26.43
N TYR A 886 1.43 -12.32 -26.19
CA TYR A 886 0.74 -11.10 -26.60
C TYR A 886 -0.11 -10.55 -25.47
N TRP A 887 -0.18 -9.22 -25.37
CA TRP A 887 -1.00 -8.50 -24.40
C TRP A 887 -1.88 -7.48 -25.10
N THR A 888 -3.11 -7.35 -24.65
CA THR A 888 -4.01 -6.27 -25.07
C THR A 888 -4.48 -5.49 -23.84
N TRP A 889 -4.72 -4.21 -24.03
CA TRP A 889 -4.99 -3.26 -22.97
C TRP A 889 -6.25 -2.47 -23.31
N ASP A 890 -6.99 -2.01 -22.28
CA ASP A 890 -8.06 -1.05 -22.46
C ASP A 890 -7.52 0.38 -22.64
N ASP A 891 -8.42 1.34 -22.78
CA ASP A 891 -8.08 2.74 -23.08
C ASP A 891 -7.36 3.46 -21.91
N GLU A 892 -7.45 2.94 -20.66
CA GLU A 892 -6.70 3.42 -19.49
C GLU A 892 -5.43 2.59 -19.22
N GLY A 893 -5.18 1.54 -20.01
CA GLY A 893 -4.01 0.69 -19.87
C GLY A 893 -4.16 -0.40 -18.80
N ASN A 894 -5.38 -0.84 -18.48
CA ASN A 894 -5.63 -2.06 -17.74
C ASN A 894 -5.55 -3.26 -18.67
N LEU A 895 -5.03 -4.39 -18.18
CA LEU A 895 -4.85 -5.59 -18.98
C LEU A 895 -6.21 -6.21 -19.34
N LEU A 896 -6.47 -6.43 -20.64
CA LEU A 896 -7.66 -7.12 -21.15
C LEU A 896 -7.38 -8.60 -21.44
N THR A 897 -6.26 -8.88 -22.15
CA THR A 897 -5.92 -10.26 -22.48
C THR A 897 -4.42 -10.49 -22.40
N HIS A 898 -4.03 -11.68 -22.01
CA HIS A 898 -2.68 -12.23 -22.15
C HIS A 898 -2.78 -13.56 -22.88
N VAL A 899 -2.09 -13.70 -23.99
CA VAL A 899 -1.90 -14.95 -24.72
C VAL A 899 -0.50 -15.45 -24.42
N ASN A 900 -0.39 -16.57 -23.73
CA ASN A 900 0.90 -17.14 -23.38
C ASN A 900 1.58 -17.85 -24.58
N ALA A 901 2.83 -18.28 -24.42
CA ALA A 901 3.64 -18.91 -25.45
C ALA A 901 3.03 -20.21 -26.04
N LEU A 902 2.10 -20.84 -25.33
CA LEU A 902 1.37 -22.04 -25.79
C LEU A 902 0.03 -21.70 -26.49
N GLY A 903 -0.29 -20.40 -26.63
CA GLY A 903 -1.55 -19.93 -27.20
C GLY A 903 -2.73 -19.91 -26.22
N GLY A 904 -2.50 -20.23 -24.95
CA GLY A 904 -3.52 -20.15 -23.91
C GLY A 904 -3.89 -18.69 -23.64
N VAL A 905 -5.19 -18.37 -23.60
CA VAL A 905 -5.70 -16.99 -23.43
C VAL A 905 -6.24 -16.79 -22.04
N THR A 906 -5.65 -15.88 -21.30
CA THR A 906 -6.21 -15.34 -20.05
C THR A 906 -6.90 -14.03 -20.35
N ARG A 907 -8.14 -13.84 -19.86
CA ARG A 907 -8.93 -12.59 -20.01
C ARG A 907 -9.12 -11.95 -18.66
N PHE A 908 -9.12 -10.63 -18.66
CA PHE A 908 -9.31 -9.80 -17.46
C PHE A 908 -10.44 -8.81 -17.72
N GLU A 909 -11.19 -8.53 -16.67
CA GLU A 909 -12.19 -7.47 -16.62
C GLU A 909 -11.82 -6.55 -15.43
N SER A 910 -11.91 -5.25 -15.64
CA SER A 910 -11.53 -4.26 -14.62
C SER A 910 -12.77 -3.62 -14.00
N THR A 911 -12.65 -3.28 -12.71
CA THR A 911 -13.62 -2.44 -11.98
C THR A 911 -13.36 -0.97 -12.30
N HIS A 912 -14.16 -0.08 -11.71
CA HIS A 912 -13.75 1.31 -11.51
C HIS A 912 -12.38 1.37 -10.83
N PHE A 913 -11.56 2.34 -11.20
CA PHE A 913 -10.18 2.53 -10.70
C PHE A 913 -9.18 1.41 -11.07
N GLY A 914 -9.50 0.59 -12.09
CA GLY A 914 -8.54 -0.34 -12.70
C GLY A 914 -8.21 -1.59 -11.89
N LEU A 915 -9.01 -1.94 -10.85
CA LEU A 915 -8.85 -3.21 -10.16
C LEU A 915 -9.44 -4.36 -10.99
N THR A 916 -8.88 -5.55 -10.86
CA THR A 916 -9.40 -6.73 -11.55
C THR A 916 -10.76 -7.12 -10.99
N ALA A 917 -11.83 -7.05 -11.80
CA ALA A 917 -13.18 -7.50 -11.46
C ALA A 917 -13.36 -8.99 -11.71
N ALA A 918 -12.79 -9.50 -12.81
CA ALA A 918 -12.81 -10.92 -13.13
C ALA A 918 -11.58 -11.33 -13.94
N ARG A 919 -11.22 -12.58 -13.81
CA ARG A 919 -10.19 -13.24 -14.61
C ARG A 919 -10.69 -14.58 -15.11
N THR A 920 -10.50 -14.86 -16.38
CA THR A 920 -10.81 -16.17 -16.97
C THR A 920 -9.52 -16.79 -17.51
N GLY A 921 -9.11 -17.92 -16.95
CA GLY A 921 -7.92 -18.66 -17.35
C GLY A 921 -8.04 -19.35 -18.73
N PRO A 922 -6.94 -19.87 -19.27
CA PRO A 922 -6.93 -20.64 -20.53
C PRO A 922 -7.78 -21.93 -20.47
N ASP A 923 -8.00 -22.46 -19.29
CA ASP A 923 -8.85 -23.60 -18.98
C ASP A 923 -10.34 -23.26 -18.92
N GLY A 924 -10.69 -21.98 -19.09
CA GLY A 924 -12.05 -21.46 -19.00
C GLY A 924 -12.55 -21.25 -17.56
N VAL A 925 -11.72 -21.48 -16.55
CA VAL A 925 -12.06 -21.20 -15.15
C VAL A 925 -12.10 -19.68 -14.96
N ARG A 926 -13.22 -19.19 -14.42
CA ARG A 926 -13.45 -17.77 -14.15
C ARG A 926 -13.44 -17.53 -12.65
N TYR A 927 -12.68 -16.55 -12.24
CA TYR A 927 -12.66 -15.97 -10.89
C TYR A 927 -13.26 -14.58 -10.93
N GLU A 928 -14.14 -14.27 -10.00
CA GLU A 928 -14.72 -12.92 -9.81
C GLU A 928 -14.24 -12.33 -8.49
N PHE A 929 -13.89 -11.05 -8.52
CA PHE A 929 -13.34 -10.33 -7.37
C PHE A 929 -14.31 -9.23 -6.97
N THR A 930 -14.72 -9.23 -5.71
CA THR A 930 -15.59 -8.19 -5.14
C THR A 930 -14.81 -7.34 -4.16
N TYR A 931 -15.10 -6.03 -4.18
CA TYR A 931 -14.38 -5.04 -3.37
C TYR A 931 -15.38 -4.25 -2.53
N ASP A 932 -14.94 -3.82 -1.34
CA ASP A 932 -15.68 -2.81 -0.58
C ASP A 932 -15.50 -1.42 -1.20
N THR A 933 -16.23 -0.44 -0.70
CA THR A 933 -16.19 0.93 -1.23
C THR A 933 -14.87 1.67 -0.98
N GLU A 934 -13.93 1.08 -0.20
CA GLU A 934 -12.55 1.56 -0.04
C GLU A 934 -11.55 0.77 -0.92
N LEU A 935 -12.05 0.08 -1.96
CA LEU A 935 -11.27 -0.72 -2.91
C LEU A 935 -10.51 -1.90 -2.27
N ARG A 936 -10.98 -2.41 -1.12
CA ARG A 936 -10.41 -3.58 -0.47
C ARG A 936 -11.12 -4.83 -0.94
N LEU A 937 -10.37 -5.86 -1.30
CA LEU A 937 -10.94 -7.14 -1.74
C LEU A 937 -11.70 -7.80 -0.58
N ILE A 938 -12.98 -8.11 -0.79
CA ILE A 938 -13.86 -8.73 0.23
C ILE A 938 -14.39 -10.09 -0.20
N GLY A 939 -14.22 -10.50 -1.45
CA GLY A 939 -14.65 -11.80 -1.93
C GLY A 939 -14.01 -12.23 -3.22
N VAL A 940 -13.81 -13.53 -3.38
CA VAL A 940 -13.38 -14.21 -4.60
C VAL A 940 -14.31 -15.40 -4.83
N THR A 941 -14.91 -15.51 -5.99
CA THR A 941 -15.83 -16.60 -6.36
C THR A 941 -15.44 -17.25 -7.67
#